data_7a9454e431289815e05848d4da411460
#
_entry.id   7a9454e431289815e05848d4da411460
#
_cell.length_a   1.000
_cell.length_b   1.000
_cell.length_c   1.000
_cell.angle_alpha   90.00
_cell.angle_beta   90.00
_cell.angle_gamma   90.00
#
_symmetry.space_group_name_H-M   'P 1'
#
loop_
_entity.id
_entity.type
_entity.pdbx_description
1 polymer ?
#
loop_
_entity_poly.entity_id
_entity_poly.type
_entity_poly.pdbx_seq_one_letter_code
_entity_poly.pdbx_strand_id
1 'polypeptide(L)'
;MGMNEYILKSQPLCSQSAVVQGDTYRITVLTPALLRLEYHPLGKFEDRATQAVLNRDFPVPDFQVQKKNGELILYTEELELHYDEKPFSQHGLMIKATGGGGWGRTWRYSEVPDDLLGTARTLDMCDGAKVLQNGAYSDTLAPTKESVIGKVPMEHGVISRNGFSVIDDSHSMVLTEDGWIAPRDEDVIDLYFFGYGHRYLDCLKDFYHLCGQTPLLPRYALGNWWSRYHRYTEVEYKELMERFEKEELPFSVAVIDMDWHLVDDVEPRYGSGWTGYTWNKKFFPDPKEFMSWLHEHHMKVTLNVHPADGIRAYEELYPRVAEKMGIDPKSEQAVLFDPADPDFMEVYLKELHHPLEEEGVDFWWLDWQQGGITKIPGLDPLWMLNHYHFLDSSWKGNRPMTFSRYAGVGSHRYPIGFSGDTVISWESLDFQPYFTSTASNIGYGWWSHDIGGHMMGVRDDELMARWVQYGVFSPINRLHSTDNPFNGKEPWKFDRTTSHVMEEYLRLRHGLIPYLYTMNRRASRESLPLIQPMYYLEPEQGESYEVKNEYYFGSELLVSPITEKQDATARVGKAKTWLPKGLWVDFFTGLIYHGGRMINLFRNVEHIPVLMKAGAIVPMQNMETFSNSVANPSAMEVHVFPAKDGSFTLWEDDGDTPEDADANWAFTEFTFTREITTRFQIGKASGNLAVLPKSRSWKLVFAAVNPTGVVVTADQAPLQAKVSYDRATSRLTVELPETAIEKEISVLFPEGLTLAENNLTERCYELLEPAQIGYDLKSRIYGLVQEQGRNAIASLAALSLNEALFGALCEILTA
;
A
#
# COMPACT_ATOMS: atom_id res chain seq x y z
N MET A 1 -7.27 -15.13 -33.32
CA MET A 1 -5.84 -15.36 -33.05
C MET A 1 -5.73 -15.68 -31.55
N GLY A 2 -4.81 -16.56 -31.13
CA GLY A 2 -4.67 -16.87 -29.71
C GLY A 2 -3.90 -15.76 -28.99
N MET A 3 -4.25 -15.49 -27.74
CA MET A 3 -3.59 -14.52 -26.87
C MET A 3 -2.35 -15.10 -26.17
N ASN A 4 -1.57 -15.96 -26.88
CA ASN A 4 -0.49 -16.76 -26.32
C ASN A 4 0.63 -15.97 -25.62
N GLU A 5 0.81 -14.71 -25.96
CA GLU A 5 1.76 -13.81 -25.30
C GLU A 5 1.34 -13.34 -23.90
N TYR A 6 0.03 -13.52 -23.58
CA TYR A 6 -0.56 -13.13 -22.30
C TYR A 6 -0.82 -14.35 -21.38
N ILE A 7 -0.13 -15.46 -21.59
CA ILE A 7 -0.25 -16.65 -20.74
C ILE A 7 0.33 -16.36 -19.36
N LEU A 8 -0.53 -16.38 -18.34
CA LEU A 8 -0.10 -16.27 -16.96
C LEU A 8 0.45 -17.61 -16.44
N LYS A 9 1.68 -17.61 -15.95
CA LYS A 9 2.30 -18.81 -15.38
C LYS A 9 1.50 -19.29 -14.17
N SER A 10 1.14 -20.58 -14.14
CA SER A 10 0.36 -21.20 -13.07
C SER A 10 0.74 -22.67 -12.87
N GLN A 11 0.44 -23.18 -11.67
CA GLN A 11 0.58 -24.59 -11.28
C GLN A 11 -0.79 -25.10 -10.75
N PRO A 12 -1.79 -25.23 -11.64
CA PRO A 12 -3.17 -25.45 -11.21
C PRO A 12 -3.46 -26.89 -10.75
N LEU A 13 -2.56 -27.83 -10.98
CA LEU A 13 -2.75 -29.22 -10.58
C LEU A 13 -2.22 -29.47 -9.16
N CYS A 14 -2.99 -30.20 -8.36
CA CYS A 14 -2.53 -30.73 -7.08
C CYS A 14 -2.00 -32.19 -7.22
N SER A 15 -1.29 -32.66 -6.21
CA SER A 15 -0.93 -34.09 -6.13
C SER A 15 -2.18 -34.95 -5.95
N GLN A 16 -2.26 -36.07 -6.69
CA GLN A 16 -3.36 -37.04 -6.54
C GLN A 16 -3.47 -37.65 -5.13
N SER A 17 -2.36 -37.71 -4.39
CA SER A 17 -2.35 -38.21 -3.01
C SER A 17 -2.98 -37.25 -2.01
N ALA A 18 -3.21 -36.00 -2.40
CA ALA A 18 -3.95 -34.99 -1.61
C ALA A 18 -5.47 -35.05 -1.82
N VAL A 19 -5.96 -35.88 -2.77
CA VAL A 19 -7.35 -35.87 -3.22
C VAL A 19 -8.15 -36.97 -2.60
N VAL A 20 -9.33 -36.61 -2.06
CA VAL A 20 -10.40 -37.53 -1.60
C VAL A 20 -11.62 -37.25 -2.46
N GLN A 21 -11.98 -38.23 -3.31
CA GLN A 21 -13.00 -38.03 -4.32
C GLN A 21 -14.08 -39.13 -4.28
N GLY A 22 -15.34 -38.72 -4.44
CA GLY A 22 -16.48 -39.56 -4.73
C GLY A 22 -17.05 -39.26 -6.13
N ASP A 23 -18.26 -39.72 -6.40
CA ASP A 23 -18.89 -39.57 -7.71
C ASP A 23 -19.24 -38.08 -8.01
N THR A 24 -19.62 -37.33 -7.01
CA THR A 24 -20.12 -35.92 -7.16
C THR A 24 -19.36 -34.90 -6.35
N TYR A 25 -18.35 -35.32 -5.61
CA TYR A 25 -17.55 -34.40 -4.79
C TYR A 25 -16.05 -34.70 -4.92
N ARG A 26 -15.26 -33.66 -4.70
CA ARG A 26 -13.82 -33.74 -4.57
C ARG A 26 -13.35 -32.83 -3.43
N ILE A 27 -12.62 -33.38 -2.49
CA ILE A 27 -11.98 -32.65 -1.39
C ILE A 27 -10.49 -32.77 -1.59
N THR A 28 -9.79 -31.63 -1.71
CA THR A 28 -8.33 -31.60 -1.84
C THR A 28 -7.72 -30.98 -0.59
N VAL A 29 -6.80 -31.72 0.04
CA VAL A 29 -6.05 -31.26 1.21
C VAL A 29 -4.79 -30.54 0.73
N LEU A 30 -4.84 -29.20 0.65
CA LEU A 30 -3.72 -28.41 0.15
C LEU A 30 -2.66 -28.19 1.23
N THR A 31 -3.08 -27.84 2.45
CA THR A 31 -2.22 -27.75 3.64
C THR A 31 -2.96 -28.33 4.84
N PRO A 32 -2.36 -28.50 6.02
CA PRO A 32 -3.10 -28.90 7.22
C PRO A 32 -4.28 -27.98 7.56
N ALA A 33 -4.29 -26.73 7.07
CA ALA A 33 -5.28 -25.70 7.37
C ALA A 33 -6.06 -25.19 6.13
N LEU A 34 -5.73 -25.65 4.92
CA LEU A 34 -6.36 -25.19 3.68
C LEU A 34 -6.95 -26.38 2.91
N LEU A 35 -8.26 -26.36 2.70
CA LEU A 35 -8.99 -27.37 1.93
C LEU A 35 -9.65 -26.73 0.72
N ARG A 36 -9.61 -27.42 -0.44
CA ARG A 36 -10.50 -27.15 -1.57
C ARG A 36 -11.69 -28.11 -1.49
N LEU A 37 -12.89 -27.60 -1.64
CA LEU A 37 -14.16 -28.31 -1.55
C LEU A 37 -14.92 -28.13 -2.86
N GLU A 38 -15.04 -29.20 -3.63
CA GLU A 38 -15.74 -29.16 -4.90
C GLU A 38 -16.96 -30.07 -4.88
N TYR A 39 -18.06 -29.61 -5.46
CA TYR A 39 -19.25 -30.42 -5.72
C TYR A 39 -19.76 -30.14 -7.14
N HIS A 40 -20.10 -31.20 -7.87
CA HIS A 40 -20.76 -31.12 -9.17
C HIS A 40 -21.67 -32.34 -9.36
N PRO A 41 -22.96 -32.17 -9.72
CA PRO A 41 -23.92 -33.28 -9.77
C PRO A 41 -23.54 -34.39 -10.76
N LEU A 42 -22.71 -34.09 -11.76
CA LEU A 42 -22.19 -35.05 -12.76
C LEU A 42 -20.71 -35.41 -12.56
N GLY A 43 -20.09 -35.02 -11.43
CA GLY A 43 -18.69 -35.33 -11.12
C GLY A 43 -17.67 -34.67 -12.06
N LYS A 44 -17.99 -33.52 -12.62
CA LYS A 44 -17.09 -32.73 -13.46
C LYS A 44 -16.34 -31.72 -12.57
N PHE A 45 -15.07 -31.92 -12.38
CA PHE A 45 -14.23 -31.05 -11.54
C PHE A 45 -13.29 -30.20 -12.43
N GLU A 46 -12.95 -29.02 -11.96
CA GLU A 46 -12.13 -28.07 -12.71
C GLU A 46 -10.67 -28.11 -12.26
N ASP A 47 -9.75 -28.42 -13.17
CA ASP A 47 -8.33 -28.52 -12.89
C ASP A 47 -7.52 -27.35 -13.46
N ARG A 48 -8.12 -26.49 -14.29
CA ARG A 48 -7.46 -25.30 -14.82
C ARG A 48 -7.34 -24.21 -13.75
N ALA A 49 -6.42 -23.28 -13.96
CA ALA A 49 -6.35 -22.05 -13.18
C ALA A 49 -7.59 -21.17 -13.45
N THR A 50 -7.95 -20.32 -12.48
CA THR A 50 -9.09 -19.41 -12.57
C THR A 50 -8.66 -17.96 -12.40
N GLN A 51 -9.60 -17.04 -12.54
CA GLN A 51 -9.37 -15.62 -12.23
C GLN A 51 -8.88 -15.40 -10.79
N ALA A 52 -9.31 -16.22 -9.84
CA ALA A 52 -8.90 -16.11 -8.44
C ALA A 52 -7.69 -17.01 -8.12
N VAL A 53 -7.68 -18.25 -8.57
CA VAL A 53 -6.75 -19.29 -8.11
C VAL A 53 -5.82 -19.77 -9.24
N LEU A 54 -4.51 -19.68 -9.02
CA LEU A 54 -3.49 -20.06 -9.99
C LEU A 54 -2.80 -21.38 -9.64
N ASN A 55 -2.48 -21.60 -8.36
CA ASN A 55 -1.57 -22.68 -7.96
C ASN A 55 -2.20 -23.58 -6.91
N ARG A 56 -2.08 -24.90 -7.12
CA ARG A 56 -2.55 -25.94 -6.19
C ARG A 56 -1.45 -26.97 -5.90
N ASP A 57 -0.22 -26.64 -6.24
CA ASP A 57 0.99 -27.48 -6.11
C ASP A 57 1.60 -27.42 -4.71
N PHE A 58 0.76 -27.50 -3.69
CA PHE A 58 1.22 -27.55 -2.29
C PHE A 58 1.88 -28.90 -1.95
N PRO A 59 2.86 -28.92 -1.03
CA PRO A 59 3.35 -30.15 -0.43
C PRO A 59 2.19 -30.90 0.26
N VAL A 60 2.03 -32.17 -0.03
CA VAL A 60 0.93 -32.96 0.53
C VAL A 60 1.13 -33.15 2.03
N PRO A 61 0.19 -32.66 2.88
CA PRO A 61 0.30 -32.85 4.33
C PRO A 61 -0.14 -34.25 4.76
N ASP A 62 0.20 -34.64 5.96
CA ASP A 62 -0.35 -35.83 6.56
C ASP A 62 -1.83 -35.63 6.89
N PHE A 63 -2.69 -36.55 6.45
CA PHE A 63 -4.12 -36.56 6.79
C PHE A 63 -4.69 -37.99 6.84
N GLN A 64 -5.81 -38.14 7.50
CA GLN A 64 -6.50 -39.39 7.64
C GLN A 64 -7.95 -39.28 7.17
N VAL A 65 -8.45 -40.33 6.52
CA VAL A 65 -9.84 -40.41 6.07
C VAL A 65 -10.50 -41.62 6.67
N GLN A 66 -11.68 -41.46 7.24
CA GLN A 66 -12.50 -42.53 7.78
C GLN A 66 -13.91 -42.44 7.20
N LYS A 67 -14.51 -43.59 6.90
CA LYS A 67 -15.94 -43.67 6.59
C LYS A 67 -16.65 -44.38 7.75
N LYS A 68 -17.55 -43.68 8.42
CA LYS A 68 -18.26 -44.16 9.60
C LYS A 68 -19.70 -43.69 9.60
N ASN A 69 -20.65 -44.62 9.77
CA ASN A 69 -22.09 -44.34 9.86
C ASN A 69 -22.67 -43.59 8.65
N GLY A 70 -22.08 -43.75 7.45
CA GLY A 70 -22.55 -43.04 6.26
C GLY A 70 -21.97 -41.61 6.13
N GLU A 71 -20.97 -41.28 6.86
CA GLU A 71 -20.29 -40.00 6.90
C GLU A 71 -18.81 -40.18 6.54
N LEU A 72 -18.28 -39.32 5.71
CA LEU A 72 -16.86 -39.13 5.44
C LEU A 72 -16.29 -38.20 6.51
N ILE A 73 -15.27 -38.67 7.23
CA ILE A 73 -14.56 -37.83 8.20
C ILE A 73 -13.10 -37.73 7.74
N LEU A 74 -12.61 -36.49 7.59
CA LEU A 74 -11.23 -36.19 7.23
C LEU A 74 -10.56 -35.43 8.37
N TYR A 75 -9.39 -35.90 8.78
CA TYR A 75 -8.57 -35.26 9.80
C TYR A 75 -7.23 -34.84 9.20
N THR A 76 -6.88 -33.56 9.43
CA THR A 76 -5.51 -33.08 9.34
C THR A 76 -4.98 -32.78 10.75
N GLU A 77 -3.78 -32.26 10.88
CA GLU A 77 -3.25 -31.74 12.16
C GLU A 77 -4.14 -30.61 12.72
N GLU A 78 -4.81 -29.84 11.85
CA GLU A 78 -5.51 -28.61 12.23
C GLU A 78 -7.02 -28.62 11.98
N LEU A 79 -7.51 -29.52 11.15
CA LEU A 79 -8.91 -29.55 10.74
C LEU A 79 -9.55 -30.92 10.95
N GLU A 80 -10.83 -30.90 11.29
CA GLU A 80 -11.72 -32.06 11.29
C GLU A 80 -12.92 -31.75 10.40
N LEU A 81 -13.00 -32.39 9.22
CA LEU A 81 -14.12 -32.23 8.27
C LEU A 81 -15.08 -33.39 8.41
N HIS A 82 -16.38 -33.11 8.45
CA HIS A 82 -17.49 -34.07 8.42
C HIS A 82 -18.36 -33.81 7.19
N TYR A 83 -18.61 -34.87 6.40
CA TYR A 83 -19.41 -34.75 5.17
C TYR A 83 -20.27 -36.00 4.93
N ASP A 84 -21.55 -35.77 4.63
CA ASP A 84 -22.55 -36.85 4.42
C ASP A 84 -22.55 -37.43 2.99
N GLU A 85 -21.60 -37.02 2.16
CA GLU A 85 -21.42 -37.44 0.74
C GLU A 85 -22.64 -37.13 -0.17
N LYS A 86 -23.47 -36.14 0.20
CA LYS A 86 -24.61 -35.62 -0.61
C LYS A 86 -24.33 -34.20 -1.11
N PRO A 87 -25.24 -33.58 -1.87
CA PRO A 87 -25.08 -32.17 -2.22
C PRO A 87 -24.77 -31.30 -0.99
N PHE A 88 -23.79 -30.39 -1.13
CA PHE A 88 -23.37 -29.57 0.01
C PHE A 88 -24.52 -28.86 0.66
N SER A 89 -24.63 -29.00 1.96
CA SER A 89 -25.69 -28.40 2.76
C SER A 89 -25.19 -28.05 4.17
N GLN A 90 -25.89 -27.14 4.85
CA GLN A 90 -25.54 -26.70 6.19
C GLN A 90 -25.52 -27.86 7.23
N HIS A 91 -26.28 -28.92 6.98
CA HIS A 91 -26.31 -30.10 7.86
C HIS A 91 -25.37 -31.22 7.42
N GLY A 92 -25.00 -31.22 6.12
CA GLY A 92 -24.22 -32.30 5.53
C GLY A 92 -22.72 -32.04 5.47
N LEU A 93 -22.28 -30.77 5.49
CA LEU A 93 -20.87 -30.39 5.43
C LEU A 93 -20.48 -29.43 6.55
N MET A 94 -19.54 -29.88 7.36
CA MET A 94 -19.05 -29.12 8.51
C MET A 94 -17.52 -29.28 8.60
N ILE A 95 -16.83 -28.18 8.96
CA ILE A 95 -15.39 -28.20 9.23
C ILE A 95 -15.14 -27.54 10.59
N LYS A 96 -14.39 -28.20 11.43
CA LYS A 96 -13.94 -27.70 12.72
C LYS A 96 -12.45 -27.48 12.67
N ALA A 97 -12.03 -26.24 12.96
CA ALA A 97 -10.63 -25.93 13.16
C ALA A 97 -10.20 -26.37 14.58
N THR A 98 -9.23 -27.29 14.63
CA THR A 98 -8.76 -27.89 15.89
C THR A 98 -7.47 -27.25 16.40
N GLY A 99 -6.70 -26.56 15.54
CA GLY A 99 -5.45 -25.90 15.87
C GLY A 99 -5.62 -24.53 16.52
N GLY A 100 -4.88 -24.27 17.61
CA GLY A 100 -4.77 -22.96 18.27
C GLY A 100 -5.93 -22.61 19.20
N GLY A 101 -5.67 -22.65 20.48
CA GLY A 101 -6.42 -22.29 21.71
C GLY A 101 -7.67 -21.40 21.62
N GLY A 102 -8.79 -21.89 21.14
CA GLY A 102 -10.02 -21.10 21.15
C GLY A 102 -11.28 -21.91 20.94
N TRP A 103 -12.38 -21.36 21.41
CA TRP A 103 -13.71 -21.99 21.46
C TRP A 103 -14.37 -22.07 20.09
N GLY A 104 -14.97 -23.25 19.74
CA GLY A 104 -16.09 -23.36 18.82
C GLY A 104 -15.89 -22.86 17.38
N ARG A 105 -14.70 -23.06 16.80
CA ARG A 105 -14.39 -22.67 15.42
C ARG A 105 -14.92 -23.73 14.45
N THR A 106 -16.25 -23.78 14.32
CA THR A 106 -16.91 -24.72 13.42
C THR A 106 -17.62 -23.94 12.35
N TRP A 107 -17.21 -24.17 11.11
CA TRP A 107 -17.92 -23.67 9.93
C TRP A 107 -18.88 -24.73 9.41
N ARG A 108 -20.03 -24.29 8.94
CA ARG A 108 -21.00 -25.09 8.19
C ARG A 108 -21.20 -24.51 6.81
N TYR A 109 -21.41 -25.36 5.83
CA TYR A 109 -21.64 -24.90 4.47
C TYR A 109 -22.67 -23.77 4.40
N SER A 110 -22.42 -22.75 3.59
CA SER A 110 -23.17 -21.49 3.47
C SER A 110 -23.15 -20.55 4.69
N GLU A 111 -22.43 -20.87 5.75
CA GLU A 111 -22.19 -19.92 6.85
C GLU A 111 -21.19 -18.85 6.37
N VAL A 112 -21.58 -17.59 6.54
CA VAL A 112 -20.72 -16.45 6.23
C VAL A 112 -19.69 -16.28 7.35
N PRO A 113 -18.39 -16.35 7.08
CA PRO A 113 -17.36 -16.13 8.09
C PRO A 113 -17.45 -14.72 8.71
N ASP A 114 -17.18 -14.62 10.02
CA ASP A 114 -16.95 -13.34 10.70
C ASP A 114 -15.50 -12.92 10.49
N ASP A 115 -15.19 -12.50 9.27
CA ASP A 115 -13.85 -12.06 8.90
C ASP A 115 -13.60 -10.57 9.22
N LEU A 116 -12.36 -10.16 9.10
CA LEU A 116 -11.92 -8.79 9.35
C LEU A 116 -12.04 -7.89 8.10
N LEU A 117 -12.80 -8.34 7.10
CA LEU A 117 -13.01 -7.72 5.79
C LEU A 117 -11.73 -7.65 4.94
N GLY A 118 -11.91 -7.31 3.69
CA GLY A 118 -10.87 -7.09 2.70
C GLY A 118 -10.88 -5.63 2.22
N THR A 119 -11.31 -5.42 0.97
CA THR A 119 -11.34 -4.11 0.36
C THR A 119 -12.64 -3.90 -0.42
N ALA A 120 -12.76 -2.79 -1.13
CA ALA A 120 -13.89 -2.47 -1.99
C ALA A 120 -13.38 -2.03 -3.38
N ARG A 121 -14.24 -2.18 -4.39
CA ARG A 121 -13.93 -1.78 -5.77
C ARG A 121 -13.61 -0.30 -5.91
N THR A 122 -14.36 0.55 -5.18
CA THR A 122 -14.26 2.00 -5.28
C THR A 122 -14.76 2.68 -4.01
N LEU A 123 -14.21 3.86 -3.77
CA LEU A 123 -14.69 4.83 -2.78
C LEU A 123 -15.29 6.07 -3.47
N ASP A 124 -15.66 5.96 -4.76
CA ASP A 124 -16.32 7.05 -5.47
C ASP A 124 -17.54 7.55 -4.68
N MET A 125 -17.66 8.85 -4.55
CA MET A 125 -18.74 9.48 -3.81
C MET A 125 -18.87 9.04 -2.34
N CYS A 126 -17.77 8.58 -1.73
CA CYS A 126 -17.77 8.21 -0.32
C CYS A 126 -17.28 9.33 0.58
N ASP A 127 -18.02 9.54 1.69
CA ASP A 127 -17.63 10.35 2.83
C ASP A 127 -17.34 9.41 4.02
N GLY A 128 -16.10 9.08 4.22
CA GLY A 128 -15.71 8.02 5.14
C GLY A 128 -16.29 6.67 4.73
N ALA A 129 -16.90 5.97 5.65
CA ALA A 129 -17.55 4.67 5.41
C ALA A 129 -18.94 4.77 4.77
N LYS A 130 -19.39 5.97 4.37
CA LYS A 130 -20.73 6.22 3.85
C LYS A 130 -20.66 6.48 2.35
N VAL A 131 -21.50 5.80 1.57
CA VAL A 131 -21.73 6.08 0.15
C VAL A 131 -22.84 7.11 0.01
N LEU A 132 -22.59 8.15 -0.79
CA LEU A 132 -23.49 9.26 -0.98
C LEU A 132 -24.25 9.17 -2.30
N GLN A 133 -25.45 9.74 -2.35
CA GLN A 133 -26.21 9.86 -3.57
C GLN A 133 -25.52 10.84 -4.53
N ASN A 134 -25.40 10.50 -5.80
CA ASN A 134 -24.88 11.40 -6.82
C ASN A 134 -25.66 12.72 -6.84
N GLY A 135 -24.98 13.87 -6.77
CA GLY A 135 -25.60 15.19 -6.66
C GLY A 135 -26.00 15.64 -5.24
N ALA A 136 -25.67 14.85 -4.21
CA ALA A 136 -25.97 15.16 -2.81
C ALA A 136 -25.29 16.42 -2.25
N TYR A 137 -24.36 16.99 -2.98
CA TYR A 137 -23.56 18.16 -2.60
C TYR A 137 -23.91 19.39 -3.43
N SER A 138 -25.14 19.85 -3.34
CA SER A 138 -25.45 21.15 -3.95
C SER A 138 -25.00 22.20 -3.00
N ASP A 139 -24.70 22.82 -2.31
CA ASP A 139 -24.34 24.01 -1.53
C ASP A 139 -24.19 23.76 -0.01
N THR A 140 -24.20 22.54 0.49
CA THR A 140 -24.07 22.25 1.92
C THR A 140 -22.72 21.60 2.25
N LEU A 141 -22.12 22.03 3.36
CA LEU A 141 -20.80 21.61 3.82
C LEU A 141 -20.71 20.14 4.30
N ALA A 142 -21.83 19.46 4.42
CA ALA A 142 -21.89 18.05 4.83
C ALA A 142 -23.06 17.33 4.18
N PRO A 143 -22.94 16.01 3.88
CA PRO A 143 -24.05 15.21 3.40
C PRO A 143 -25.17 15.17 4.44
N THR A 144 -26.40 15.41 3.99
CA THR A 144 -27.58 15.23 4.84
C THR A 144 -27.84 13.73 5.03
N LYS A 145 -28.64 13.40 6.05
CA LYS A 145 -29.04 12.02 6.31
C LYS A 145 -29.78 11.37 5.11
N GLU A 146 -30.42 12.18 4.29
CA GLU A 146 -31.17 11.78 3.08
C GLU A 146 -30.25 11.54 1.87
N SER A 147 -29.04 12.06 1.90
CA SER A 147 -28.03 11.88 0.86
C SER A 147 -27.19 10.60 1.02
N VAL A 148 -27.25 9.95 2.17
CA VAL A 148 -26.52 8.69 2.42
C VAL A 148 -27.35 7.51 1.89
N ILE A 149 -26.83 6.82 0.87
CA ILE A 149 -27.48 5.63 0.29
C ILE A 149 -27.05 4.30 0.92
N GLY A 150 -25.92 4.27 1.61
CA GLY A 150 -25.43 3.04 2.25
C GLY A 150 -24.07 3.18 2.89
N LYS A 151 -23.52 2.02 3.25
CA LYS A 151 -22.13 1.88 3.69
C LYS A 151 -21.28 1.43 2.50
N VAL A 152 -19.98 1.74 2.55
CA VAL A 152 -19.02 1.18 1.59
C VAL A 152 -19.14 -0.35 1.61
N PRO A 153 -19.37 -0.99 0.45
CA PRO A 153 -19.55 -2.44 0.35
C PRO A 153 -18.18 -3.14 0.42
N MET A 154 -17.61 -3.20 1.62
CA MET A 154 -16.37 -3.93 1.86
C MET A 154 -16.59 -5.42 1.60
N GLU A 155 -15.74 -6.00 0.78
CA GLU A 155 -15.73 -7.44 0.49
C GLU A 155 -15.04 -8.24 1.60
N HIS A 156 -15.20 -9.56 1.57
CA HIS A 156 -14.57 -10.47 2.50
C HIS A 156 -13.05 -10.57 2.29
N GLY A 157 -12.32 -10.83 3.37
CA GLY A 157 -10.91 -11.17 3.37
C GLY A 157 -10.67 -12.61 3.83
N VAL A 158 -9.41 -13.03 3.85
CA VAL A 158 -9.04 -14.38 4.32
C VAL A 158 -8.66 -14.42 5.81
N ILE A 159 -8.67 -13.26 6.48
CA ILE A 159 -8.30 -13.11 7.90
C ILE A 159 -9.56 -12.94 8.76
N SER A 160 -9.67 -13.73 9.83
CA SER A 160 -10.87 -13.78 10.66
C SER A 160 -10.55 -14.00 12.13
N ARG A 161 -11.25 -13.30 13.03
CA ARG A 161 -11.14 -13.53 14.49
C ARG A 161 -11.66 -14.89 14.95
N ASN A 162 -12.63 -15.46 14.24
CA ASN A 162 -13.11 -16.81 14.56
C ASN A 162 -12.24 -17.91 13.96
N GLY A 163 -11.16 -17.55 13.24
CA GLY A 163 -10.10 -18.44 12.83
C GLY A 163 -10.33 -19.21 11.54
N PHE A 164 -11.36 -18.87 10.77
CA PHE A 164 -11.60 -19.44 9.46
C PHE A 164 -12.21 -18.41 8.49
N SER A 165 -11.98 -18.61 7.22
CA SER A 165 -12.60 -17.89 6.11
C SER A 165 -12.79 -18.78 4.90
N VAL A 166 -13.56 -18.33 3.92
CA VAL A 166 -13.87 -19.09 2.71
C VAL A 166 -13.77 -18.20 1.48
N ILE A 167 -13.04 -18.63 0.47
CA ILE A 167 -13.10 -18.05 -0.87
C ILE A 167 -14.03 -18.92 -1.72
N ASP A 168 -15.02 -18.29 -2.32
CA ASP A 168 -15.90 -18.93 -3.30
C ASP A 168 -15.40 -18.66 -4.72
N ASP A 169 -14.85 -19.67 -5.36
CA ASP A 169 -14.30 -19.64 -6.72
C ASP A 169 -15.28 -20.22 -7.77
N SER A 170 -16.51 -20.53 -7.36
CA SER A 170 -17.50 -21.24 -8.20
C SER A 170 -17.84 -20.50 -9.49
N HIS A 171 -17.81 -19.18 -9.48
CA HIS A 171 -18.20 -18.31 -10.59
C HIS A 171 -17.03 -17.65 -11.33
N SER A 172 -15.79 -17.89 -10.91
CA SER A 172 -14.61 -17.37 -11.60
C SER A 172 -14.45 -18.00 -12.97
N MET A 173 -14.08 -17.19 -13.98
CA MET A 173 -13.70 -17.72 -15.28
C MET A 173 -12.42 -18.55 -15.18
N VAL A 174 -12.23 -19.50 -16.08
CA VAL A 174 -11.00 -20.30 -16.16
C VAL A 174 -10.04 -19.70 -17.17
N LEU A 175 -8.75 -19.81 -16.89
CA LEU A 175 -7.69 -19.43 -17.81
C LEU A 175 -7.44 -20.59 -18.79
N THR A 176 -7.43 -20.26 -20.09
CA THR A 176 -7.22 -21.24 -21.16
C THR A 176 -5.76 -21.31 -21.59
N GLU A 177 -5.36 -22.40 -22.21
CA GLU A 177 -3.97 -22.65 -22.62
C GLU A 177 -3.45 -21.67 -23.69
N ASP A 178 -4.36 -21.01 -24.40
CA ASP A 178 -4.04 -20.01 -25.43
C ASP A 178 -4.01 -18.56 -24.88
N GLY A 179 -3.97 -18.39 -23.55
CA GLY A 179 -3.88 -17.08 -22.88
C GLY A 179 -5.20 -16.32 -22.82
N TRP A 180 -6.34 -16.99 -23.06
CA TRP A 180 -7.67 -16.40 -22.98
C TRP A 180 -8.41 -16.90 -21.72
N ILE A 181 -9.70 -16.60 -21.65
CA ILE A 181 -10.60 -17.01 -20.57
C ILE A 181 -11.80 -17.76 -21.10
N ALA A 182 -12.39 -18.63 -20.28
CA ALA A 182 -13.63 -19.32 -20.62
C ALA A 182 -14.57 -19.41 -19.41
N PRO A 183 -15.89 -19.41 -19.63
CA PRO A 183 -16.86 -19.67 -18.55
C PRO A 183 -16.66 -21.07 -17.95
N ARG A 184 -17.03 -21.19 -16.69
CA ARG A 184 -17.13 -22.49 -15.99
C ARG A 184 -18.53 -23.11 -16.21
N ASP A 185 -18.64 -24.39 -15.84
CA ASP A 185 -19.95 -25.07 -15.73
C ASP A 185 -20.76 -24.42 -14.61
N GLU A 186 -22.04 -24.09 -14.88
CA GLU A 186 -22.91 -23.35 -13.96
C GLU A 186 -23.25 -24.15 -12.68
N ASP A 187 -23.20 -25.49 -12.73
CA ASP A 187 -23.57 -26.38 -11.63
C ASP A 187 -22.40 -26.66 -10.64
N VAL A 188 -21.23 -26.06 -10.85
CA VAL A 188 -20.06 -26.29 -9.99
C VAL A 188 -20.14 -25.49 -8.69
N ILE A 189 -19.74 -26.11 -7.59
CA ILE A 189 -19.36 -25.44 -6.34
C ILE A 189 -17.88 -25.70 -6.15
N ASP A 190 -17.10 -24.65 -5.91
CA ASP A 190 -15.66 -24.69 -5.74
C ASP A 190 -15.23 -23.68 -4.66
N LEU A 191 -14.97 -24.18 -3.47
CA LEU A 191 -14.68 -23.37 -2.29
C LEU A 191 -13.28 -23.67 -1.77
N TYR A 192 -12.61 -22.63 -1.28
CA TYR A 192 -11.35 -22.77 -0.53
C TYR A 192 -11.58 -22.37 0.91
N PHE A 193 -11.47 -23.32 1.81
CA PHE A 193 -11.63 -23.14 3.25
C PHE A 193 -10.27 -22.92 3.90
N PHE A 194 -10.07 -21.74 4.51
CA PHE A 194 -8.88 -21.34 5.25
C PHE A 194 -9.15 -21.47 6.75
N GLY A 195 -8.54 -22.42 7.43
CA GLY A 195 -8.75 -22.68 8.83
C GLY A 195 -7.49 -22.45 9.70
N TYR A 196 -6.80 -21.35 9.52
CA TYR A 196 -5.50 -21.04 10.12
C TYR A 196 -5.56 -20.58 11.59
N GLY A 197 -6.75 -20.45 12.17
CA GLY A 197 -6.85 -19.83 13.48
C GLY A 197 -6.37 -18.38 13.46
N HIS A 198 -5.48 -18.06 14.41
CA HIS A 198 -4.88 -16.72 14.48
C HIS A 198 -3.45 -16.66 13.86
N ARG A 199 -3.06 -17.65 13.06
CA ARG A 199 -1.81 -17.62 12.30
C ARG A 199 -2.02 -16.84 10.99
N TYR A 200 -2.28 -15.54 11.13
CA TYR A 200 -2.70 -14.66 10.01
C TYR A 200 -1.65 -14.56 8.91
N LEU A 201 -0.37 -14.50 9.27
CA LEU A 201 0.70 -14.43 8.26
C LEU A 201 0.89 -15.74 7.50
N ASP A 202 0.68 -16.91 8.15
CA ASP A 202 0.70 -18.21 7.45
C ASP A 202 -0.50 -18.30 6.48
N CYS A 203 -1.67 -17.83 6.91
CA CYS A 203 -2.87 -17.75 6.06
C CYS A 203 -2.60 -16.91 4.80
N LEU A 204 -2.02 -15.73 4.95
CA LEU A 204 -1.68 -14.86 3.82
C LEU A 204 -0.62 -15.48 2.93
N LYS A 205 0.40 -16.12 3.48
CA LYS A 205 1.43 -16.79 2.70
C LYS A 205 0.83 -17.87 1.79
N ASP A 206 -0.06 -18.69 2.31
CA ASP A 206 -0.71 -19.75 1.54
C ASP A 206 -1.75 -19.17 0.58
N PHE A 207 -2.42 -18.06 0.94
CA PHE A 207 -3.27 -17.30 0.03
C PHE A 207 -2.47 -16.77 -1.18
N TYR A 208 -1.30 -16.16 -0.96
CA TYR A 208 -0.46 -15.68 -2.05
C TYR A 208 0.11 -16.82 -2.90
N HIS A 209 0.43 -17.98 -2.30
CA HIS A 209 0.81 -19.13 -3.10
C HIS A 209 -0.37 -19.59 -3.98
N LEU A 210 -1.55 -19.77 -3.38
CA LEU A 210 -2.77 -20.23 -4.06
C LEU A 210 -3.20 -19.26 -5.18
N CYS A 211 -3.31 -17.97 -4.87
CA CYS A 211 -3.85 -16.95 -5.77
C CYS A 211 -2.79 -16.28 -6.66
N GLY A 212 -1.52 -16.60 -6.49
CA GLY A 212 -0.37 -15.98 -7.14
C GLY A 212 0.25 -14.87 -6.28
N GLN A 213 1.55 -14.65 -6.41
CA GLN A 213 2.28 -13.64 -5.66
C GLN A 213 1.94 -12.22 -6.13
N THR A 214 2.06 -11.25 -5.23
CA THR A 214 2.12 -9.84 -5.61
C THR A 214 3.40 -9.60 -6.41
N PRO A 215 3.33 -9.02 -7.61
CA PRO A 215 4.54 -8.70 -8.37
C PRO A 215 5.36 -7.62 -7.70
N LEU A 216 6.65 -7.61 -7.98
CA LEU A 216 7.56 -6.56 -7.58
C LEU A 216 7.25 -5.28 -8.37
N LEU A 217 6.93 -4.17 -7.68
CA LEU A 217 6.69 -2.90 -8.33
C LEU A 217 7.99 -2.30 -8.89
N PRO A 218 7.94 -1.55 -10.00
CA PRO A 218 9.04 -0.70 -10.40
C PRO A 218 9.29 0.37 -9.33
N ARG A 219 10.57 0.71 -9.10
CA ARG A 219 10.98 1.58 -7.98
C ARG A 219 10.36 2.97 -8.05
N TYR A 220 10.15 3.51 -9.24
CA TYR A 220 9.54 4.83 -9.42
C TYR A 220 8.12 4.94 -8.86
N ALA A 221 7.40 3.82 -8.77
CA ALA A 221 6.05 3.79 -8.19
C ALA A 221 6.02 4.18 -6.71
N LEU A 222 7.14 4.06 -5.99
CA LEU A 222 7.24 4.30 -4.55
C LEU A 222 7.55 5.76 -4.18
N GLY A 223 7.92 6.60 -5.14
CA GLY A 223 8.11 8.03 -4.94
C GLY A 223 6.81 8.82 -4.89
N ASN A 224 6.90 10.14 -5.04
CA ASN A 224 5.72 11.00 -5.11
C ASN A 224 5.15 11.05 -6.53
N TRP A 225 3.83 11.06 -6.62
CA TRP A 225 3.10 11.24 -7.88
C TRP A 225 2.37 12.56 -7.85
N TRP A 226 2.53 13.36 -8.91
CA TRP A 226 1.67 14.50 -9.14
C TRP A 226 0.52 14.10 -10.04
N SER A 227 -0.71 14.34 -9.59
CA SER A 227 -1.93 14.03 -10.31
C SER A 227 -2.97 15.11 -10.06
N ARG A 228 -3.68 15.50 -11.09
CA ARG A 228 -4.84 16.40 -10.99
C ARG A 228 -5.72 16.28 -12.22
N TYR A 229 -7.03 16.14 -12.02
CA TYR A 229 -7.98 16.40 -13.08
C TYR A 229 -8.01 17.89 -13.39
N HIS A 230 -7.24 18.30 -14.38
CA HIS A 230 -7.09 19.70 -14.80
C HIS A 230 -6.63 19.75 -16.25
N ARG A 231 -7.16 20.69 -17.00
CA ARG A 231 -6.78 20.94 -18.40
C ARG A 231 -5.44 21.63 -18.50
N TYR A 232 -4.39 20.89 -18.23
CA TYR A 232 -3.03 21.40 -18.42
C TYR A 232 -2.73 21.61 -19.90
N THR A 233 -2.06 22.71 -20.20
CA THR A 233 -1.23 22.79 -21.40
C THR A 233 0.16 22.23 -21.07
N GLU A 234 0.88 21.85 -22.13
CA GLU A 234 2.30 21.44 -22.01
C GLU A 234 3.12 22.48 -21.24
N VAL A 235 2.93 23.76 -21.56
CA VAL A 235 3.66 24.86 -20.92
C VAL A 235 3.35 24.96 -19.43
N GLU A 236 2.06 24.93 -19.06
CA GLU A 236 1.65 25.00 -17.66
C GLU A 236 2.15 23.81 -16.86
N TYR A 237 2.16 22.62 -17.47
CA TYR A 237 2.64 21.42 -16.80
C TYR A 237 4.16 21.47 -16.57
N LYS A 238 4.92 21.88 -17.58
CA LYS A 238 6.38 22.09 -17.46
C LYS A 238 6.70 23.15 -16.40
N GLU A 239 6.04 24.33 -16.44
CA GLU A 239 6.23 25.38 -15.44
C GLU A 239 5.92 24.89 -14.00
N LEU A 240 4.91 24.03 -13.86
CA LEU A 240 4.57 23.43 -12.56
C LEU A 240 5.68 22.49 -12.06
N MET A 241 6.19 21.60 -12.93
CA MET A 241 7.28 20.67 -12.57
C MET A 241 8.57 21.43 -12.25
N GLU A 242 8.93 22.43 -13.06
CA GLU A 242 10.07 23.33 -12.79
C GLU A 242 9.93 24.06 -11.45
N ARG A 243 8.70 24.42 -11.08
CA ARG A 243 8.45 25.03 -9.79
C ARG A 243 8.64 24.03 -8.64
N PHE A 244 8.18 22.79 -8.77
CA PHE A 244 8.47 21.76 -7.78
C PHE A 244 9.97 21.54 -7.61
N GLU A 245 10.72 21.48 -8.71
CA GLU A 245 12.18 21.37 -8.65
C GLU A 245 12.84 22.55 -7.93
N LYS A 246 12.39 23.77 -8.24
CA LYS A 246 12.88 25.00 -7.59
C LYS A 246 12.62 25.04 -6.08
N GLU A 247 11.49 24.49 -5.65
CA GLU A 247 11.13 24.34 -4.22
C GLU A 247 11.73 23.05 -3.62
N GLU A 248 12.58 22.33 -4.38
CA GLU A 248 13.22 21.06 -3.97
C GLU A 248 12.21 19.97 -3.55
N LEU A 249 11.10 19.87 -4.29
CA LEU A 249 10.03 18.89 -4.05
C LEU A 249 10.08 17.78 -5.11
N PRO A 250 10.52 16.58 -4.75
CA PRO A 250 10.72 15.51 -5.72
C PRO A 250 9.42 14.81 -6.12
N PHE A 251 9.30 14.52 -7.43
CA PHE A 251 8.23 13.70 -7.99
C PHE A 251 8.83 12.68 -8.98
N SER A 252 8.41 11.43 -8.88
CA SER A 252 8.87 10.34 -9.76
C SER A 252 7.87 9.96 -10.83
N VAL A 253 6.60 10.39 -10.69
CA VAL A 253 5.52 10.10 -11.65
C VAL A 253 4.71 11.36 -11.94
N ALA A 254 4.56 11.65 -13.24
CA ALA A 254 3.68 12.64 -13.81
C ALA A 254 2.40 11.95 -14.30
N VAL A 255 1.26 12.29 -13.68
CA VAL A 255 -0.05 11.79 -14.11
C VAL A 255 -0.75 12.88 -14.90
N ILE A 256 -1.21 12.55 -16.11
CA ILE A 256 -2.00 13.46 -16.95
C ILE A 256 -3.38 12.86 -17.10
N ASP A 257 -4.36 13.57 -16.58
CA ASP A 257 -5.74 13.16 -16.58
C ASP A 257 -6.41 13.38 -17.96
N MET A 258 -7.65 13.02 -18.10
CA MET A 258 -8.35 12.79 -19.35
C MET A 258 -8.24 13.89 -20.42
N ASP A 259 -7.96 15.15 -20.07
CA ASP A 259 -7.82 16.25 -21.03
C ASP A 259 -6.52 16.20 -21.87
N TRP A 260 -5.70 15.14 -21.74
CA TRP A 260 -4.62 14.89 -22.69
C TRP A 260 -5.13 14.60 -24.10
N HIS A 261 -6.34 14.00 -24.22
CA HIS A 261 -7.01 13.72 -25.47
C HIS A 261 -8.12 14.74 -25.78
N LEU A 262 -8.72 14.63 -26.97
CA LEU A 262 -9.85 15.46 -27.36
C LEU A 262 -11.07 15.17 -26.47
N VAL A 263 -11.58 16.17 -25.76
CA VAL A 263 -12.75 16.10 -24.89
C VAL A 263 -13.88 17.00 -25.45
N ASP A 264 -13.73 18.32 -25.33
CA ASP A 264 -14.77 19.28 -25.76
C ASP A 264 -14.75 19.54 -27.27
N ASP A 265 -13.67 19.21 -27.95
CA ASP A 265 -13.50 19.42 -29.41
C ASP A 265 -14.07 18.26 -30.25
N VAL A 266 -14.78 17.31 -29.65
CA VAL A 266 -15.41 16.19 -30.34
C VAL A 266 -16.73 16.65 -30.97
N GLU A 267 -16.92 16.37 -32.25
CA GLU A 267 -18.21 16.67 -32.92
C GLU A 267 -19.35 15.93 -32.25
N PRO A 268 -20.49 16.59 -31.92
CA PRO A 268 -21.63 15.98 -31.20
C PRO A 268 -22.17 14.68 -31.82
N ARG A 269 -22.01 14.48 -33.15
CA ARG A 269 -22.42 13.23 -33.83
C ARG A 269 -21.67 11.99 -33.35
N TYR A 270 -20.50 12.16 -32.78
CA TYR A 270 -19.69 11.08 -32.23
C TYR A 270 -19.93 10.85 -30.73
N GLY A 271 -20.78 11.65 -30.09
CA GLY A 271 -21.07 11.56 -28.66
C GLY A 271 -20.19 12.48 -27.83
N SER A 272 -19.95 12.09 -26.57
CA SER A 272 -19.09 12.84 -25.64
C SER A 272 -17.61 12.55 -25.89
N GLY A 273 -16.71 13.44 -25.47
CA GLY A 273 -15.28 13.19 -25.44
C GLY A 273 -14.79 12.47 -24.18
N TRP A 274 -15.64 11.76 -23.45
CA TRP A 274 -15.25 11.05 -22.22
C TRP A 274 -14.24 9.92 -22.49
N THR A 275 -14.45 9.15 -23.54
CA THR A 275 -13.46 8.22 -24.10
C THR A 275 -12.69 8.91 -25.22
N GLY A 276 -11.37 8.83 -25.22
CA GLY A 276 -10.53 9.39 -26.28
C GLY A 276 -9.11 8.81 -26.26
N TYR A 277 -8.48 8.83 -27.46
CA TYR A 277 -7.13 8.29 -27.68
C TYR A 277 -6.29 9.17 -28.60
N THR A 278 -6.80 10.34 -28.98
CA THR A 278 -6.12 11.29 -29.85
C THR A 278 -5.67 12.49 -29.04
N TRP A 279 -4.38 12.77 -29.04
CA TRP A 279 -3.82 13.91 -28.35
C TRP A 279 -4.50 15.22 -28.70
N ASN A 280 -4.84 16.01 -27.70
CA ASN A 280 -5.29 17.36 -27.90
C ASN A 280 -4.08 18.27 -28.24
N LYS A 281 -3.81 18.40 -29.54
CA LYS A 281 -2.67 19.20 -30.04
C LYS A 281 -2.73 20.68 -29.68
N LYS A 282 -3.88 21.18 -29.19
CA LYS A 282 -3.99 22.57 -28.68
C LYS A 282 -3.29 22.68 -27.32
N PHE A 283 -3.36 21.61 -26.51
CA PHE A 283 -2.76 21.55 -25.18
C PHE A 283 -1.35 20.98 -25.24
N PHE A 284 -1.15 19.95 -26.03
CA PHE A 284 0.10 19.21 -26.20
C PHE A 284 0.48 19.20 -27.69
N PRO A 285 1.12 20.26 -28.23
CA PRO A 285 1.46 20.36 -29.64
C PRO A 285 2.41 19.28 -30.13
N ASP A 286 3.39 18.90 -29.30
CA ASP A 286 4.34 17.81 -29.55
C ASP A 286 4.41 16.86 -28.33
N PRO A 287 3.51 15.86 -28.26
CA PRO A 287 3.47 14.94 -27.14
C PRO A 287 4.77 14.19 -26.92
N LYS A 288 5.46 13.81 -27.98
CA LYS A 288 6.73 13.08 -27.90
C LYS A 288 7.84 13.91 -27.27
N GLU A 289 7.94 15.18 -27.62
CA GLU A 289 8.87 16.12 -26.99
C GLU A 289 8.52 16.32 -25.52
N PHE A 290 7.23 16.49 -25.23
CA PHE A 290 6.75 16.63 -23.85
C PHE A 290 7.07 15.41 -22.98
N MET A 291 6.84 14.18 -23.47
CA MET A 291 7.21 12.95 -22.74
C MET A 291 8.72 12.86 -22.54
N SER A 292 9.51 13.17 -23.58
CA SER A 292 10.98 13.17 -23.49
C SER A 292 11.45 14.15 -22.42
N TRP A 293 10.86 15.35 -22.38
CA TRP A 293 11.19 16.35 -21.36
C TRP A 293 10.92 15.82 -19.94
N LEU A 294 9.75 15.17 -19.70
CA LEU A 294 9.44 14.56 -18.40
C LEU A 294 10.43 13.46 -18.02
N HIS A 295 10.82 12.62 -18.98
CA HIS A 295 11.82 11.56 -18.75
C HIS A 295 13.21 12.13 -18.46
N GLU A 296 13.62 13.23 -19.11
CA GLU A 296 14.88 13.94 -18.83
C GLU A 296 14.89 14.48 -17.39
N HIS A 297 13.72 14.85 -16.85
CA HIS A 297 13.51 15.25 -15.46
C HIS A 297 13.27 14.07 -14.50
N HIS A 298 13.56 12.84 -14.95
CA HIS A 298 13.44 11.61 -14.16
C HIS A 298 12.03 11.26 -13.69
N MET A 299 11.01 11.68 -14.40
CA MET A 299 9.61 11.33 -14.14
C MET A 299 9.09 10.30 -15.14
N LYS A 300 8.38 9.30 -14.66
CA LYS A 300 7.58 8.38 -15.48
C LYS A 300 6.19 8.97 -15.72
N VAL A 301 5.58 8.60 -16.84
CA VAL A 301 4.33 9.23 -17.29
C VAL A 301 3.21 8.21 -17.40
N THR A 302 2.05 8.55 -16.84
CA THR A 302 0.80 7.80 -17.06
C THR A 302 -0.32 8.71 -17.53
N LEU A 303 -1.12 8.19 -18.45
CA LEU A 303 -2.31 8.83 -18.96
C LEU A 303 -3.56 8.12 -18.45
N ASN A 304 -4.59 8.89 -18.14
CA ASN A 304 -5.91 8.38 -17.77
C ASN A 304 -6.68 7.92 -19.01
N VAL A 305 -7.38 6.78 -18.94
CA VAL A 305 -8.25 6.27 -19.99
C VAL A 305 -9.59 5.80 -19.44
N HIS A 306 -10.67 6.13 -20.19
CA HIS A 306 -12.04 5.71 -19.97
C HIS A 306 -12.53 4.98 -21.23
N PRO A 307 -12.33 3.66 -21.39
CA PRO A 307 -12.44 2.98 -22.68
C PRO A 307 -13.88 2.64 -23.13
N ALA A 308 -14.90 2.89 -22.29
CA ALA A 308 -16.25 2.35 -22.45
C ALA A 308 -16.96 2.68 -23.79
N ASP A 309 -16.68 3.84 -24.37
CA ASP A 309 -17.35 4.27 -25.61
C ASP A 309 -16.67 3.69 -26.88
N GLY A 310 -15.61 2.91 -26.74
CA GLY A 310 -14.90 2.33 -27.88
C GLY A 310 -14.09 3.34 -28.68
N ILE A 311 -13.77 3.03 -29.93
CA ILE A 311 -12.93 3.87 -30.79
C ILE A 311 -13.78 4.44 -31.91
N ARG A 312 -13.88 5.75 -31.99
CA ARG A 312 -14.76 6.48 -32.91
C ARG A 312 -14.00 7.09 -34.08
N ALA A 313 -14.72 7.43 -35.15
CA ALA A 313 -14.12 7.81 -36.42
C ALA A 313 -13.32 9.13 -36.41
N TYR A 314 -13.44 9.96 -35.37
CA TYR A 314 -12.61 11.15 -35.20
C TYR A 314 -11.19 10.88 -34.66
N GLU A 315 -10.98 9.69 -34.10
CA GLU A 315 -9.67 9.32 -33.53
C GLU A 315 -8.60 9.15 -34.62
N GLU A 316 -7.41 9.66 -34.42
CA GLU A 316 -6.31 9.54 -35.40
C GLU A 316 -6.00 8.09 -35.76
N LEU A 317 -6.08 7.17 -34.79
CA LEU A 317 -5.81 5.74 -35.00
C LEU A 317 -7.03 4.93 -35.44
N TYR A 318 -8.24 5.56 -35.52
CA TYR A 318 -9.46 4.87 -35.91
C TYR A 318 -9.35 4.12 -37.25
N PRO A 319 -8.81 4.67 -38.34
CA PRO A 319 -8.78 3.94 -39.63
C PRO A 319 -8.02 2.61 -39.48
N ARG A 320 -6.91 2.60 -38.78
CA ARG A 320 -6.08 1.42 -38.56
C ARG A 320 -6.81 0.37 -37.71
N VAL A 321 -7.43 0.82 -36.61
CA VAL A 321 -8.21 -0.03 -35.71
C VAL A 321 -9.43 -0.62 -36.40
N ALA A 322 -10.20 0.21 -37.12
CA ALA A 322 -11.38 -0.22 -37.86
C ALA A 322 -11.06 -1.29 -38.91
N GLU A 323 -10.02 -1.09 -39.72
CA GLU A 323 -9.57 -2.08 -40.71
C GLU A 323 -9.20 -3.43 -40.05
N LYS A 324 -8.51 -3.41 -38.93
CA LYS A 324 -8.15 -4.63 -38.18
C LYS A 324 -9.39 -5.35 -37.64
N MET A 325 -10.42 -4.61 -37.26
CA MET A 325 -11.70 -5.14 -36.82
C MET A 325 -12.66 -5.46 -37.97
N GLY A 326 -12.21 -5.37 -39.25
CA GLY A 326 -13.04 -5.67 -40.42
C GLY A 326 -14.13 -4.64 -40.73
N ILE A 327 -13.98 -3.42 -40.19
CA ILE A 327 -14.90 -2.30 -40.43
C ILE A 327 -14.28 -1.39 -41.52
N ASP A 328 -15.08 -1.03 -42.54
CA ASP A 328 -14.64 -0.03 -43.52
C ASP A 328 -14.53 1.35 -42.85
N PRO A 329 -13.33 1.96 -42.77
CA PRO A 329 -13.14 3.26 -42.13
C PRO A 329 -14.01 4.38 -42.71
N LYS A 330 -14.38 4.27 -43.99
CA LYS A 330 -15.26 5.24 -44.63
C LYS A 330 -16.69 5.20 -44.14
N SER A 331 -17.10 4.11 -43.50
CA SER A 331 -18.44 3.99 -42.90
C SER A 331 -18.58 4.86 -41.65
N GLU A 332 -17.48 5.29 -41.04
CA GLU A 332 -17.44 5.98 -39.74
C GLU A 332 -18.15 5.18 -38.61
N GLN A 333 -18.35 3.87 -38.78
CA GLN A 333 -18.91 3.02 -37.73
C GLN A 333 -17.91 2.87 -36.61
N ALA A 334 -18.31 3.22 -35.37
CA ALA A 334 -17.45 3.06 -34.19
C ALA A 334 -17.04 1.60 -33.96
N VAL A 335 -15.82 1.39 -33.58
CA VAL A 335 -15.38 0.11 -33.02
C VAL A 335 -15.85 0.08 -31.57
N LEU A 336 -16.78 -0.81 -31.25
CA LEU A 336 -17.37 -0.92 -29.92
C LEU A 336 -16.36 -1.50 -28.92
N PHE A 337 -16.40 -1.03 -27.69
CA PHE A 337 -15.62 -1.60 -26.62
C PHE A 337 -16.16 -3.00 -26.26
N ASP A 338 -15.39 -4.03 -26.56
CA ASP A 338 -15.77 -5.43 -26.29
C ASP A 338 -14.60 -6.22 -25.69
N PRO A 339 -14.31 -6.08 -24.38
CA PRO A 339 -13.21 -6.78 -23.76
C PRO A 339 -13.40 -8.29 -23.65
N ALA A 340 -14.55 -8.82 -24.05
CA ALA A 340 -14.83 -10.24 -24.15
C ALA A 340 -14.56 -10.81 -25.56
N ASP A 341 -13.99 -10.01 -26.47
CA ASP A 341 -13.54 -10.40 -27.80
C ASP A 341 -12.01 -10.39 -27.87
N PRO A 342 -11.33 -11.52 -28.10
CA PRO A 342 -9.88 -11.59 -28.17
C PRO A 342 -9.29 -10.75 -29.32
N ASP A 343 -9.99 -10.66 -30.45
CA ASP A 343 -9.53 -9.84 -31.59
C ASP A 343 -9.60 -8.34 -31.22
N PHE A 344 -10.65 -7.92 -30.50
CA PHE A 344 -10.73 -6.56 -29.98
C PHE A 344 -9.60 -6.27 -28.99
N MET A 345 -9.34 -7.16 -28.02
CA MET A 345 -8.31 -6.94 -27.02
C MET A 345 -6.90 -6.85 -27.64
N GLU A 346 -6.59 -7.69 -28.62
CA GLU A 346 -5.32 -7.61 -29.34
C GLU A 346 -5.18 -6.26 -30.07
N VAL A 347 -6.20 -5.83 -30.80
CA VAL A 347 -6.20 -4.55 -31.52
C VAL A 347 -6.16 -3.36 -30.55
N TYR A 348 -6.91 -3.43 -29.47
CA TYR A 348 -6.95 -2.40 -28.44
C TYR A 348 -5.57 -2.15 -27.80
N LEU A 349 -4.84 -3.20 -27.48
CA LEU A 349 -3.50 -3.08 -26.90
C LEU A 349 -2.47 -2.67 -27.97
N LYS A 350 -2.37 -3.41 -29.08
CA LYS A 350 -1.25 -3.25 -30.04
C LYS A 350 -1.44 -2.10 -31.03
N GLU A 351 -2.67 -1.87 -31.50
CA GLU A 351 -2.90 -0.86 -32.56
C GLU A 351 -3.29 0.51 -31.99
N LEU A 352 -3.77 0.54 -30.72
CA LEU A 352 -4.23 1.77 -30.08
C LEU A 352 -3.27 2.26 -28.97
N HIS A 353 -2.85 1.38 -28.05
CA HIS A 353 -2.01 1.76 -26.90
C HIS A 353 -0.51 1.75 -27.22
N HIS A 354 0.04 0.74 -27.90
CA HIS A 354 1.47 0.69 -28.22
C HIS A 354 1.96 1.94 -28.96
N PRO A 355 1.24 2.53 -29.96
CA PRO A 355 1.70 3.78 -30.58
C PRO A 355 1.86 4.94 -29.61
N LEU A 356 0.96 5.08 -28.63
CA LEU A 356 1.06 6.11 -27.60
C LEU A 356 2.21 5.83 -26.62
N GLU A 357 2.43 4.55 -26.31
CA GLU A 357 3.58 4.15 -25.50
C GLU A 357 4.92 4.39 -26.25
N GLU A 358 4.98 4.18 -27.58
CA GLU A 358 6.14 4.54 -28.39
C GLU A 358 6.42 6.05 -28.39
N GLU A 359 5.42 6.89 -28.14
CA GLU A 359 5.57 8.32 -27.93
C GLU A 359 6.13 8.68 -26.55
N GLY A 360 6.05 7.76 -25.56
CA GLY A 360 6.67 7.96 -24.27
C GLY A 360 5.77 7.64 -23.04
N VAL A 361 4.55 7.16 -23.24
CA VAL A 361 3.71 6.70 -22.11
C VAL A 361 4.35 5.47 -21.47
N ASP A 362 4.52 5.47 -20.15
CA ASP A 362 5.18 4.38 -19.42
C ASP A 362 4.20 3.33 -18.91
N PHE A 363 3.01 3.71 -18.50
CA PHE A 363 1.94 2.81 -18.04
C PHE A 363 0.59 3.53 -18.11
N TRP A 364 -0.53 2.79 -17.85
CA TRP A 364 -1.88 3.30 -18.02
C TRP A 364 -2.64 3.40 -16.72
N TRP A 365 -3.39 4.52 -16.56
CA TRP A 365 -4.41 4.68 -15.52
C TRP A 365 -5.76 4.30 -16.10
N LEU A 366 -6.26 3.10 -15.72
CA LEU A 366 -7.53 2.53 -16.16
C LEU A 366 -8.65 2.97 -15.21
N ASP A 367 -9.30 4.06 -15.53
CA ASP A 367 -10.37 4.60 -14.69
C ASP A 367 -11.72 4.07 -15.16
N TRP A 368 -12.07 2.87 -14.68
CA TRP A 368 -13.28 2.19 -15.07
C TRP A 368 -14.42 2.47 -14.10
N GLN A 369 -15.48 3.17 -14.57
CA GLN A 369 -16.67 3.56 -13.80
C GLN A 369 -17.97 3.02 -14.42
N GLN A 370 -17.92 2.22 -15.49
CA GLN A 370 -19.07 1.84 -16.34
C GLN A 370 -19.63 0.45 -16.02
N GLY A 371 -19.56 0.04 -14.75
CA GLY A 371 -20.17 -1.21 -14.27
C GLY A 371 -19.37 -2.48 -14.56
N GLY A 372 -20.01 -3.64 -14.37
CA GLY A 372 -19.35 -4.96 -14.34
C GLY A 372 -19.95 -5.97 -15.34
N ILE A 373 -20.49 -5.55 -16.49
CA ILE A 373 -21.20 -6.42 -17.44
C ILE A 373 -20.49 -6.46 -18.77
N THR A 374 -20.25 -7.68 -19.30
CA THR A 374 -19.85 -7.94 -20.69
C THR A 374 -20.89 -8.83 -21.38
N LYS A 375 -20.64 -9.17 -22.65
CA LYS A 375 -21.44 -10.17 -23.38
C LYS A 375 -21.34 -11.60 -22.79
N ILE A 376 -20.31 -11.88 -22.00
CA ILE A 376 -20.15 -13.14 -21.28
C ILE A 376 -20.69 -12.96 -19.85
N PRO A 377 -21.74 -13.67 -19.45
CA PRO A 377 -22.29 -13.58 -18.09
C PRO A 377 -21.22 -13.88 -17.03
N GLY A 378 -21.13 -13.04 -16.00
CA GLY A 378 -20.16 -13.18 -14.91
C GLY A 378 -18.75 -12.67 -15.22
N LEU A 379 -18.44 -12.28 -16.44
CA LEU A 379 -17.15 -11.67 -16.78
C LEU A 379 -17.19 -10.16 -16.54
N ASP A 380 -16.31 -9.69 -15.68
CA ASP A 380 -16.12 -8.26 -15.38
C ASP A 380 -15.17 -7.61 -16.39
N PRO A 381 -15.59 -6.56 -17.11
CA PRO A 381 -14.72 -5.82 -18.04
C PRO A 381 -13.48 -5.21 -17.33
N LEU A 382 -13.61 -4.79 -16.09
CA LEU A 382 -12.47 -4.26 -15.33
C LEU A 382 -11.42 -5.34 -15.07
N TRP A 383 -11.83 -6.58 -14.76
CA TRP A 383 -10.88 -7.67 -14.61
C TRP A 383 -10.10 -7.91 -15.91
N MET A 384 -10.79 -7.88 -17.06
CA MET A 384 -10.16 -8.04 -18.38
C MET A 384 -9.14 -6.93 -18.64
N LEU A 385 -9.50 -5.68 -18.39
CA LEU A 385 -8.58 -4.54 -18.52
C LEU A 385 -7.36 -4.73 -17.60
N ASN A 386 -7.57 -5.05 -16.32
CA ASN A 386 -6.47 -5.25 -15.37
C ASN A 386 -5.51 -6.34 -15.81
N HIS A 387 -6.06 -7.51 -16.19
CA HIS A 387 -5.27 -8.67 -16.58
C HIS A 387 -4.42 -8.40 -17.83
N TYR A 388 -5.06 -7.97 -18.90
CA TYR A 388 -4.37 -7.83 -20.19
C TYR A 388 -3.47 -6.60 -20.25
N HIS A 389 -3.88 -5.45 -19.70
CA HIS A 389 -2.98 -4.29 -19.61
C HIS A 389 -1.75 -4.57 -18.75
N PHE A 390 -1.93 -5.30 -17.63
CA PHE A 390 -0.79 -5.65 -16.80
C PHE A 390 0.21 -6.53 -17.56
N LEU A 391 -0.26 -7.60 -18.19
CA LEU A 391 0.61 -8.51 -18.94
C LEU A 391 1.25 -7.85 -20.15
N ASP A 392 0.51 -6.97 -20.82
CA ASP A 392 0.98 -6.22 -21.98
C ASP A 392 2.00 -5.13 -21.61
N SER A 393 1.88 -4.51 -20.44
CA SER A 393 2.68 -3.34 -20.05
C SER A 393 4.20 -3.58 -20.02
N SER A 394 4.64 -4.85 -20.09
CA SER A 394 6.07 -5.23 -20.14
C SER A 394 6.61 -5.44 -21.56
N TRP A 395 5.84 -5.20 -22.61
CA TRP A 395 6.25 -5.51 -23.99
C TRP A 395 7.53 -4.80 -24.46
N LYS A 396 7.87 -3.64 -23.86
CA LYS A 396 9.12 -2.91 -24.07
C LYS A 396 10.31 -3.44 -23.25
N GLY A 397 10.09 -4.47 -22.41
CA GLY A 397 11.11 -5.02 -21.54
C GLY A 397 11.29 -4.29 -20.20
N ASN A 398 10.31 -3.51 -19.79
CA ASN A 398 10.18 -2.90 -18.46
C ASN A 398 9.35 -3.79 -17.52
N ARG A 399 9.42 -3.52 -16.23
CA ARG A 399 8.62 -4.21 -15.22
C ARG A 399 7.13 -3.88 -15.38
N PRO A 400 6.23 -4.90 -15.37
CA PRO A 400 4.80 -4.66 -15.62
C PRO A 400 4.16 -3.89 -14.47
N MET A 401 3.28 -2.96 -14.80
CA MET A 401 2.45 -2.20 -13.87
C MET A 401 1.21 -1.65 -14.56
N THR A 402 0.10 -1.60 -13.83
CA THR A 402 -1.09 -0.83 -14.18
C THR A 402 -1.45 0.13 -13.05
N PHE A 403 -2.33 1.06 -13.29
CA PHE A 403 -2.95 1.88 -12.25
C PHE A 403 -4.46 1.79 -12.46
N SER A 404 -5.16 1.00 -11.63
CA SER A 404 -6.54 0.60 -11.88
C SER A 404 -7.28 0.25 -10.59
N ARG A 405 -8.56 -0.10 -10.70
CA ARG A 405 -9.43 -0.39 -9.56
C ARG A 405 -9.41 -1.89 -9.21
N TYR A 406 -9.82 -2.23 -8.00
CA TYR A 406 -9.99 -3.61 -7.53
C TYR A 406 -11.14 -4.31 -8.28
N ALA A 407 -10.90 -5.53 -8.75
CA ALA A 407 -11.83 -6.34 -9.53
C ALA A 407 -12.01 -7.77 -8.99
N GLY A 408 -12.00 -7.94 -7.66
CA GLY A 408 -12.19 -9.23 -7.01
C GLY A 408 -10.89 -9.94 -6.60
N VAL A 409 -11.03 -11.14 -6.03
CA VAL A 409 -9.93 -11.98 -5.57
C VAL A 409 -8.93 -12.23 -6.69
N GLY A 410 -7.64 -12.08 -6.40
CA GLY A 410 -6.57 -12.19 -7.39
C GLY A 410 -6.13 -10.86 -8.00
N SER A 411 -6.82 -9.75 -7.76
CA SER A 411 -6.44 -8.42 -8.28
C SER A 411 -5.08 -7.93 -7.79
N HIS A 412 -4.57 -8.45 -6.68
CA HIS A 412 -3.23 -8.12 -6.16
C HIS A 412 -2.10 -8.48 -7.14
N ARG A 413 -2.37 -9.32 -8.12
CA ARG A 413 -1.44 -9.66 -9.21
C ARG A 413 -1.26 -8.54 -10.23
N TYR A 414 -2.14 -7.54 -10.23
CA TYR A 414 -2.19 -6.44 -11.20
C TYR A 414 -2.09 -5.08 -10.51
N PRO A 415 -1.02 -4.82 -9.72
CA PRO A 415 -0.87 -3.53 -9.04
C PRO A 415 -0.64 -2.40 -10.05
N ILE A 416 -1.03 -1.21 -9.71
CA ILE A 416 -1.41 -0.60 -8.44
C ILE A 416 -2.92 -0.39 -8.40
N GLY A 417 -3.49 -0.47 -7.20
CA GLY A 417 -4.89 -0.12 -6.98
C GLY A 417 -5.15 1.38 -6.93
N PHE A 418 -6.30 1.82 -7.45
CA PHE A 418 -6.83 3.16 -7.35
C PHE A 418 -8.20 3.12 -6.68
N SER A 419 -8.36 3.83 -5.55
CA SER A 419 -9.57 3.71 -4.73
C SER A 419 -10.73 4.59 -5.18
N GLY A 420 -10.52 5.53 -6.10
CA GLY A 420 -11.57 6.40 -6.63
C GLY A 420 -11.73 7.74 -5.91
N ASP A 421 -12.80 8.46 -6.26
CA ASP A 421 -13.04 9.87 -6.00
C ASP A 421 -13.72 10.07 -4.64
N THR A 422 -12.96 10.34 -3.58
CA THR A 422 -13.48 10.55 -2.23
C THR A 422 -13.81 12.02 -1.95
N VAL A 423 -14.67 12.23 -0.96
CA VAL A 423 -15.01 13.56 -0.44
C VAL A 423 -13.85 14.12 0.39
N ILE A 424 -13.64 15.45 0.33
CA ILE A 424 -12.68 16.16 1.17
C ILE A 424 -13.30 16.37 2.55
N SER A 425 -13.02 15.47 3.49
CA SER A 425 -13.55 15.52 4.86
C SER A 425 -12.65 14.81 5.86
N TRP A 426 -12.81 15.12 7.14
CA TRP A 426 -12.14 14.39 8.21
C TRP A 426 -12.61 12.93 8.31
N GLU A 427 -13.88 12.68 8.03
CA GLU A 427 -14.44 11.32 7.97
C GLU A 427 -13.77 10.47 6.90
N SER A 428 -13.52 11.06 5.73
CA SER A 428 -12.79 10.37 4.66
C SER A 428 -11.34 10.08 5.06
N LEU A 429 -10.65 11.05 5.67
CA LEU A 429 -9.31 10.80 6.20
C LEU A 429 -9.31 9.70 7.27
N ASP A 430 -10.28 9.70 8.20
CA ASP A 430 -10.37 8.68 9.27
C ASP A 430 -10.63 7.28 8.71
N PHE A 431 -11.29 7.17 7.57
CA PHE A 431 -11.58 5.88 6.95
C PHE A 431 -10.38 5.32 6.15
N GLN A 432 -9.51 6.16 5.60
CA GLN A 432 -8.43 5.73 4.70
C GLN A 432 -7.41 4.77 5.34
N PRO A 433 -6.86 4.99 6.56
CA PRO A 433 -5.91 4.04 7.15
C PRO A 433 -6.54 2.66 7.40
N TYR A 434 -7.78 2.63 7.88
CA TYR A 434 -8.53 1.39 8.08
C TYR A 434 -8.75 0.66 6.75
N PHE A 435 -9.27 1.35 5.73
CA PHE A 435 -9.51 0.80 4.40
C PHE A 435 -8.23 0.21 3.78
N THR A 436 -7.12 0.94 3.88
CA THR A 436 -5.82 0.50 3.37
C THR A 436 -5.29 -0.71 4.13
N SER A 437 -5.46 -0.75 5.45
CA SER A 437 -5.01 -1.87 6.29
C SER A 437 -5.79 -3.14 6.02
N THR A 438 -7.12 -3.06 5.94
CA THR A 438 -7.97 -4.23 5.69
C THR A 438 -7.77 -4.82 4.30
N ALA A 439 -7.34 -4.01 3.31
CA ALA A 439 -7.01 -4.50 1.99
C ALA A 439 -5.90 -5.57 1.99
N SER A 440 -4.98 -5.52 2.97
CA SER A 440 -3.97 -6.56 3.16
C SER A 440 -4.57 -7.92 3.53
N ASN A 441 -5.78 -7.98 4.10
CA ASN A 441 -6.49 -9.24 4.44
C ASN A 441 -6.93 -10.05 3.20
N ILE A 442 -6.89 -9.42 2.02
CA ILE A 442 -7.12 -10.08 0.72
C ILE A 442 -5.92 -9.92 -0.21
N GLY A 443 -4.76 -9.64 0.36
CA GLY A 443 -3.51 -9.50 -0.35
C GLY A 443 -3.36 -8.23 -1.18
N TYR A 444 -4.34 -7.32 -1.21
CA TYR A 444 -4.35 -6.13 -2.06
C TYR A 444 -3.65 -4.95 -1.40
N GLY A 445 -2.33 -5.06 -1.20
CA GLY A 445 -1.53 -4.16 -0.37
C GLY A 445 -1.06 -2.86 -1.05
N TRP A 446 -1.17 -2.72 -2.38
CA TRP A 446 -0.64 -1.58 -3.13
C TRP A 446 -1.76 -0.62 -3.57
N TRP A 447 -2.38 0.04 -2.60
CA TRP A 447 -3.40 1.06 -2.84
C TRP A 447 -2.83 2.45 -3.04
N SER A 448 -3.36 3.16 -4.05
CA SER A 448 -3.32 4.62 -4.19
C SER A 448 -4.70 5.19 -3.88
N HIS A 449 -4.77 6.14 -2.96
CA HIS A 449 -5.97 6.94 -2.72
C HIS A 449 -5.71 8.41 -3.11
N ASP A 450 -6.75 9.22 -3.19
CA ASP A 450 -6.64 10.63 -3.49
C ASP A 450 -6.22 11.39 -2.23
N ILE A 451 -4.91 11.66 -2.09
CA ILE A 451 -4.37 12.35 -0.92
C ILE A 451 -4.83 13.79 -0.91
N GLY A 452 -5.51 14.17 0.18
CA GLY A 452 -6.19 15.42 0.35
C GLY A 452 -7.67 15.40 -0.05
N GLY A 453 -8.19 14.24 -0.49
CA GLY A 453 -9.52 14.04 -1.02
C GLY A 453 -9.71 14.62 -2.42
N HIS A 454 -10.63 14.08 -3.20
CA HIS A 454 -10.81 14.43 -4.60
C HIS A 454 -11.71 15.65 -4.78
N MET A 455 -12.93 15.60 -4.26
CA MET A 455 -13.98 16.57 -4.56
C MET A 455 -14.76 17.01 -3.33
N MET A 456 -15.62 18.01 -3.52
CA MET A 456 -16.56 18.53 -2.51
C MET A 456 -15.85 19.03 -1.24
N GLY A 457 -16.55 19.13 -0.13
CA GLY A 457 -15.97 19.61 1.11
C GLY A 457 -15.57 21.08 1.10
N VAL A 458 -14.66 21.42 2.00
CA VAL A 458 -14.14 22.78 2.15
C VAL A 458 -12.63 22.74 2.31
N ARG A 459 -11.98 23.85 2.03
CA ARG A 459 -10.57 24.02 2.36
C ARG A 459 -10.38 23.97 3.89
N ASP A 460 -9.59 23.01 4.34
CA ASP A 460 -9.10 22.92 5.71
C ASP A 460 -7.59 22.61 5.64
N ASP A 461 -6.78 23.59 6.02
CA ASP A 461 -5.33 23.51 5.87
C ASP A 461 -4.75 22.42 6.80
N GLU A 462 -5.32 22.23 8.00
CA GLU A 462 -4.91 21.14 8.89
C GLU A 462 -5.27 19.75 8.32
N LEU A 463 -6.48 19.61 7.77
CA LEU A 463 -6.88 18.35 7.11
C LEU A 463 -5.89 17.98 6.01
N MET A 464 -5.49 18.96 5.19
CA MET A 464 -4.51 18.71 4.13
C MET A 464 -3.16 18.27 4.68
N ALA A 465 -2.63 18.95 5.70
CA ALA A 465 -1.39 18.56 6.38
C ALA A 465 -1.45 17.11 6.89
N ARG A 466 -2.52 16.77 7.64
CA ARG A 466 -2.72 15.43 8.19
C ARG A 466 -2.86 14.36 7.11
N TRP A 467 -3.52 14.69 6.00
CA TRP A 467 -3.69 13.75 4.90
C TRP A 467 -2.38 13.48 4.15
N VAL A 468 -1.54 14.49 3.95
CA VAL A 468 -0.20 14.30 3.37
C VAL A 468 0.71 13.51 4.31
N GLN A 469 0.65 13.78 5.61
CA GLN A 469 1.38 13.00 6.62
C GLN A 469 1.02 11.51 6.55
N TYR A 470 -0.27 11.18 6.52
CA TYR A 470 -0.72 9.82 6.31
C TYR A 470 -0.30 9.29 4.93
N GLY A 471 -0.46 10.07 3.89
CA GLY A 471 -0.14 9.68 2.51
C GLY A 471 1.30 9.20 2.33
N VAL A 472 2.26 9.86 2.98
CA VAL A 472 3.68 9.47 2.94
C VAL A 472 3.91 8.10 3.55
N PHE A 473 3.13 7.73 4.56
CA PHE A 473 3.14 6.40 5.19
C PHE A 473 2.02 5.49 4.68
N SER A 474 1.47 5.78 3.50
CA SER A 474 0.58 4.88 2.75
C SER A 474 1.37 4.16 1.63
N PRO A 475 0.80 3.13 0.99
CA PRO A 475 1.55 2.36 -0.01
C PRO A 475 2.03 3.21 -1.19
N ILE A 476 1.15 4.04 -1.76
CA ILE A 476 1.46 4.92 -2.90
C ILE A 476 1.13 6.36 -2.53
N ASN A 477 2.07 7.27 -2.73
CA ASN A 477 1.92 8.68 -2.38
C ASN A 477 1.55 9.53 -3.61
N ARG A 478 0.26 9.64 -3.89
CA ARG A 478 -0.28 10.39 -5.04
C ARG A 478 -1.17 11.54 -4.57
N LEU A 479 -0.74 12.78 -4.78
CA LEU A 479 -1.60 13.96 -4.63
C LEU A 479 -2.57 14.02 -5.80
N HIS A 480 -3.87 14.14 -5.53
CA HIS A 480 -4.88 14.24 -6.59
C HIS A 480 -6.06 15.12 -6.18
N SER A 481 -6.69 15.75 -7.16
CA SER A 481 -7.88 16.61 -6.98
C SER A 481 -8.64 16.83 -8.29
N THR A 482 -9.85 17.42 -8.19
CA THR A 482 -10.66 17.80 -9.34
C THR A 482 -10.09 19.02 -10.10
N ASP A 483 -10.76 19.36 -11.20
CA ASP A 483 -10.56 20.56 -12.01
C ASP A 483 -10.98 21.88 -11.31
N ASN A 484 -11.63 21.80 -10.15
CA ASN A 484 -12.03 23.00 -9.41
C ASN A 484 -10.79 23.89 -9.11
N PRO A 485 -10.77 25.18 -9.55
CA PRO A 485 -9.60 26.03 -9.43
C PRO A 485 -9.19 26.32 -7.98
N PHE A 486 -10.10 26.12 -7.02
CA PHE A 486 -9.85 26.32 -5.58
C PHE A 486 -9.34 25.06 -4.88
N ASN A 487 -9.33 23.91 -5.55
CA ASN A 487 -8.98 22.60 -4.97
C ASN A 487 -7.58 22.10 -5.41
N GLY A 488 -6.63 23.00 -5.60
CA GLY A 488 -5.25 22.59 -5.91
C GLY A 488 -4.53 22.04 -4.67
N LYS A 489 -3.63 21.08 -4.90
CA LYS A 489 -2.83 20.42 -3.86
C LYS A 489 -1.37 20.89 -3.84
N GLU A 490 -1.05 21.92 -4.58
CA GLU A 490 0.29 22.49 -4.58
C GLU A 490 0.60 23.11 -3.21
N PRO A 491 1.74 22.80 -2.55
CA PRO A 491 2.05 23.25 -1.19
C PRO A 491 1.91 24.75 -0.99
N TRP A 492 2.36 25.56 -1.94
CA TRP A 492 2.30 27.03 -1.88
C TRP A 492 0.89 27.64 -1.96
N LYS A 493 -0.16 26.81 -2.12
CA LYS A 493 -1.57 27.26 -2.05
C LYS A 493 -2.13 27.28 -0.62
N PHE A 494 -1.42 26.68 0.33
CA PHE A 494 -1.85 26.56 1.72
C PHE A 494 -1.18 27.59 2.62
N ASP A 495 -1.57 27.65 3.90
CA ASP A 495 -0.88 28.46 4.86
C ASP A 495 0.58 28.00 5.06
N ARG A 496 1.39 28.87 5.67
CA ARG A 496 2.83 28.61 5.81
C ARG A 496 3.13 27.30 6.55
N THR A 497 2.35 26.97 7.58
CA THR A 497 2.59 25.76 8.38
C THR A 497 2.26 24.52 7.56
N THR A 498 1.12 24.51 6.93
CA THR A 498 0.68 23.40 6.07
C THR A 498 1.61 23.22 4.87
N SER A 499 2.00 24.33 4.20
CA SER A 499 2.99 24.29 3.11
C SER A 499 4.28 23.63 3.57
N HIS A 500 4.84 24.06 4.69
CA HIS A 500 6.06 23.48 5.25
C HIS A 500 5.91 21.99 5.56
N VAL A 501 4.81 21.58 6.19
CA VAL A 501 4.53 20.16 6.46
C VAL A 501 4.47 19.36 5.17
N MET A 502 3.75 19.82 4.16
CA MET A 502 3.66 19.14 2.87
C MET A 502 5.05 18.98 2.22
N GLU A 503 5.85 20.02 2.22
CA GLU A 503 7.21 20.02 1.64
C GLU A 503 8.12 19.01 2.34
N GLU A 504 8.18 19.03 3.68
CA GLU A 504 9.00 18.11 4.47
C GLU A 504 8.58 16.65 4.27
N TYR A 505 7.28 16.39 4.24
CA TYR A 505 6.79 15.02 4.07
C TYR A 505 6.95 14.48 2.64
N LEU A 506 6.84 15.34 1.61
CA LEU A 506 7.15 14.94 0.24
C LEU A 506 8.64 14.57 0.07
N ARG A 507 9.55 15.33 0.70
CA ARG A 507 10.98 14.98 0.75
C ARG A 507 11.20 13.68 1.53
N LEU A 508 10.55 13.52 2.68
CA LEU A 508 10.62 12.30 3.50
C LEU A 508 10.21 11.06 2.71
N ARG A 509 9.15 11.15 1.88
CA ARG A 509 8.73 10.02 1.03
C ARG A 509 9.85 9.54 0.11
N HIS A 510 10.53 10.44 -0.58
CA HIS A 510 11.67 10.09 -1.43
C HIS A 510 12.85 9.58 -0.59
N GLY A 511 13.10 10.17 0.57
CA GLY A 511 14.07 9.63 1.52
C GLY A 511 13.81 8.18 1.89
N LEU A 512 12.56 7.78 2.07
CA LEU A 512 12.17 6.42 2.45
C LEU A 512 12.26 5.38 1.31
N ILE A 513 12.54 5.75 0.06
CA ILE A 513 12.53 4.82 -1.09
C ILE A 513 13.42 3.58 -0.87
N PRO A 514 14.66 3.64 -0.35
CA PRO A 514 15.47 2.44 -0.10
C PRO A 514 14.78 1.46 0.87
N TYR A 515 14.19 1.97 1.93
CA TYR A 515 13.39 1.16 2.87
C TYR A 515 12.15 0.57 2.19
N LEU A 516 11.36 1.41 1.51
CA LEU A 516 10.14 1.01 0.81
C LEU A 516 10.42 -0.03 -0.28
N TYR A 517 11.52 0.11 -1.02
CA TYR A 517 11.86 -0.83 -2.07
C TYR A 517 12.26 -2.20 -1.51
N THR A 518 12.96 -2.23 -0.38
CA THR A 518 13.20 -3.47 0.35
C THR A 518 11.89 -4.11 0.84
N MET A 519 10.93 -3.30 1.31
CA MET A 519 9.60 -3.80 1.71
C MET A 519 8.78 -4.28 0.50
N ASN A 520 8.92 -3.65 -0.66
CA ASN A 520 8.33 -4.12 -1.91
C ASN A 520 8.85 -5.52 -2.29
N ARG A 521 10.16 -5.76 -2.19
CA ARG A 521 10.74 -7.10 -2.35
C ARG A 521 10.19 -8.09 -1.32
N ARG A 522 10.04 -7.68 -0.05
CA ARG A 522 9.41 -8.52 0.98
C ARG A 522 7.97 -8.89 0.63
N ALA A 523 7.18 -7.95 0.12
CA ALA A 523 5.81 -8.22 -0.30
C ALA A 523 5.77 -9.25 -1.43
N SER A 524 6.65 -9.11 -2.42
CA SER A 524 6.71 -10.00 -3.58
C SER A 524 7.30 -11.39 -3.26
N ARG A 525 8.34 -11.47 -2.42
CA ARG A 525 9.09 -12.70 -2.18
C ARG A 525 8.69 -13.45 -0.91
N GLU A 526 8.25 -12.73 0.12
CA GLU A 526 7.96 -13.28 1.44
C GLU A 526 6.46 -13.25 1.78
N SER A 527 5.61 -12.73 0.87
CA SER A 527 4.16 -12.59 1.08
C SER A 527 3.80 -11.71 2.29
N LEU A 528 4.62 -10.68 2.55
CA LEU A 528 4.45 -9.77 3.68
C LEU A 528 4.11 -8.36 3.16
N PRO A 529 2.84 -7.93 3.22
CA PRO A 529 2.42 -6.60 2.77
C PRO A 529 3.18 -5.48 3.49
N LEU A 530 3.36 -4.33 2.82
CA LEU A 530 3.93 -3.13 3.43
C LEU A 530 3.09 -2.66 4.63
N ILE A 531 1.77 -2.59 4.45
CA ILE A 531 0.83 -2.22 5.52
C ILE A 531 0.32 -3.50 6.18
N GLN A 532 0.56 -3.62 7.49
CA GLN A 532 0.10 -4.77 8.26
C GLN A 532 -0.73 -4.25 9.45
N PRO A 533 -2.04 -4.59 9.52
CA PRO A 533 -2.86 -4.29 10.69
C PRO A 533 -2.22 -4.83 11.97
N MET A 534 -2.45 -4.17 13.08
CA MET A 534 -1.83 -4.53 14.36
C MET A 534 -2.07 -6.00 14.78
N TYR A 535 -3.24 -6.55 14.45
CA TYR A 535 -3.59 -7.93 14.77
C TYR A 535 -2.78 -8.99 14.01
N TYR A 536 -2.01 -8.65 12.98
CA TYR A 536 -1.16 -9.64 12.29
C TYR A 536 -0.06 -10.20 13.19
N LEU A 537 0.55 -9.33 14.00
CA LEU A 537 1.63 -9.72 14.91
C LEU A 537 1.16 -9.91 16.35
N GLU A 538 0.00 -9.34 16.70
CA GLU A 538 -0.58 -9.37 18.04
C GLU A 538 -2.02 -9.94 18.05
N PRO A 539 -2.26 -11.12 17.45
CA PRO A 539 -3.61 -11.65 17.23
C PRO A 539 -4.36 -12.01 18.51
N GLU A 540 -3.64 -12.28 19.60
CA GLU A 540 -4.25 -12.66 20.90
C GLU A 540 -4.52 -11.43 21.80
N GLN A 541 -4.11 -10.24 21.38
CA GLN A 541 -4.36 -9.00 22.11
C GLN A 541 -5.65 -8.35 21.60
N GLY A 542 -6.64 -8.21 22.47
CA GLY A 542 -7.91 -7.57 22.11
C GLY A 542 -7.75 -6.13 21.61
N GLU A 543 -6.79 -5.44 22.18
CA GLU A 543 -6.44 -4.04 21.88
C GLU A 543 -5.95 -3.85 20.44
N SER A 544 -5.29 -4.86 19.84
CA SER A 544 -4.81 -4.80 18.45
C SER A 544 -5.96 -4.66 17.43
N TYR A 545 -7.18 -5.04 17.80
CA TYR A 545 -8.39 -4.91 16.98
C TYR A 545 -9.16 -3.60 17.26
N GLU A 546 -8.77 -2.85 18.30
CA GLU A 546 -9.43 -1.58 18.66
C GLU A 546 -8.78 -0.35 18.05
N VAL A 547 -7.60 -0.49 17.47
CA VAL A 547 -6.79 0.59 16.88
C VAL A 547 -6.81 0.50 15.35
N LYS A 548 -7.99 0.62 14.76
CA LYS A 548 -8.24 0.39 13.32
C LYS A 548 -7.34 1.20 12.38
N ASN A 549 -6.88 2.38 12.79
CA ASN A 549 -6.07 3.29 11.99
C ASN A 549 -4.56 3.15 12.23
N GLU A 550 -4.16 2.31 13.19
CA GLU A 550 -2.77 2.01 13.47
C GLU A 550 -2.31 0.78 12.69
N TYR A 551 -1.07 0.80 12.21
CA TYR A 551 -0.52 -0.30 11.42
C TYR A 551 1.02 -0.33 11.49
N TYR A 552 1.58 -1.52 11.26
CA TYR A 552 2.99 -1.65 10.94
C TYR A 552 3.24 -1.20 9.49
N PHE A 553 4.22 -0.34 9.32
CA PHE A 553 4.71 0.13 8.03
C PHE A 553 6.04 -0.58 7.72
N GLY A 554 5.94 -1.71 7.05
CA GLY A 554 7.05 -2.63 6.85
C GLY A 554 7.48 -3.33 8.15
N SER A 555 8.79 -3.58 8.29
CA SER A 555 9.33 -4.35 9.41
C SER A 555 9.78 -3.51 10.61
N GLU A 556 10.05 -2.21 10.41
CA GLU A 556 10.77 -1.39 11.39
C GLU A 556 9.91 -0.32 12.06
N LEU A 557 8.81 0.09 11.41
CA LEU A 557 8.01 1.22 11.80
C LEU A 557 6.58 0.82 12.18
N LEU A 558 6.01 1.57 13.14
CA LEU A 558 4.61 1.56 13.52
C LEU A 558 4.08 2.98 13.33
N VAL A 559 2.94 3.12 12.68
CA VAL A 559 2.35 4.41 12.32
C VAL A 559 0.94 4.52 12.89
N SER A 560 0.67 5.63 13.58
CA SER A 560 -0.66 5.96 14.11
C SER A 560 -1.07 7.33 13.56
N PRO A 561 -1.72 7.41 12.38
CA PRO A 561 -2.14 8.67 11.78
C PRO A 561 -3.09 9.45 12.70
N ILE A 562 -2.98 10.76 12.68
CA ILE A 562 -3.95 11.66 13.30
C ILE A 562 -5.04 11.96 12.27
N THR A 563 -6.24 11.51 12.55
CA THR A 563 -7.40 11.58 11.65
C THR A 563 -8.54 12.46 12.18
N GLU A 564 -8.27 13.19 13.24
CA GLU A 564 -9.18 14.16 13.86
C GLU A 564 -8.50 15.53 13.96
N LYS A 565 -9.31 16.57 13.91
CA LYS A 565 -8.84 17.94 14.08
C LYS A 565 -8.18 18.14 15.44
N GLN A 566 -7.11 18.93 15.49
CA GLN A 566 -6.41 19.25 16.74
C GLN A 566 -7.33 20.02 17.72
N ASP A 567 -7.08 19.79 19.00
CA ASP A 567 -7.71 20.62 20.06
C ASP A 567 -7.24 22.08 19.95
N ALA A 568 -8.19 23.01 19.92
CA ALA A 568 -7.91 24.43 19.73
C ALA A 568 -7.12 25.05 20.89
N THR A 569 -7.24 24.50 22.12
CA THR A 569 -6.56 25.00 23.31
C THR A 569 -5.17 24.41 23.44
N ALA A 570 -5.03 23.10 23.34
CA ALA A 570 -3.75 22.40 23.47
C ALA A 570 -2.90 22.48 22.20
N ARG A 571 -3.51 22.75 21.03
CA ARG A 571 -2.85 22.82 19.71
C ARG A 571 -2.19 21.49 19.30
N VAL A 572 -2.80 20.38 19.70
CA VAL A 572 -2.36 19.02 19.36
C VAL A 572 -3.51 18.17 18.87
N GLY A 573 -3.24 17.35 17.87
CA GLY A 573 -4.10 16.24 17.45
C GLY A 573 -3.75 14.96 18.21
N LYS A 574 -4.68 14.03 18.27
CA LYS A 574 -4.60 12.81 19.07
C LYS A 574 -4.69 11.56 18.17
N ALA A 575 -3.88 10.55 18.46
CA ALA A 575 -4.02 9.20 17.92
C ALA A 575 -4.14 8.17 19.05
N LYS A 576 -5.18 7.32 19.01
CA LYS A 576 -5.30 6.16 19.90
C LYS A 576 -4.37 5.06 19.39
N THR A 577 -3.44 4.60 20.22
CA THR A 577 -2.34 3.71 19.83
C THR A 577 -2.25 2.53 20.79
N TRP A 578 -2.05 1.34 20.27
CA TRP A 578 -1.63 0.15 20.99
C TRP A 578 -0.14 -0.06 20.79
N LEU A 579 0.66 0.09 21.86
CA LEU A 579 2.08 -0.20 21.82
C LEU A 579 2.33 -1.65 22.26
N PRO A 580 2.74 -2.55 21.37
CA PRO A 580 3.17 -3.90 21.73
C PRO A 580 4.32 -3.88 22.73
N LYS A 581 4.51 -4.99 23.47
CA LYS A 581 5.57 -5.09 24.49
C LYS A 581 6.95 -4.77 23.91
N GLY A 582 7.74 -4.00 24.65
CA GLY A 582 9.09 -3.57 24.27
C GLY A 582 9.29 -2.08 24.41
N LEU A 583 10.41 -1.60 23.90
CA LEU A 583 10.71 -0.17 23.81
C LEU A 583 10.44 0.32 22.39
N TRP A 584 9.90 1.51 22.33
CA TRP A 584 9.61 2.23 21.09
C TRP A 584 10.18 3.63 21.17
N VAL A 585 10.68 4.18 20.08
CA VAL A 585 11.10 5.57 20.01
C VAL A 585 10.35 6.28 18.92
N ASP A 586 9.86 7.48 19.21
CA ASP A 586 9.24 8.32 18.19
C ASP A 586 10.29 8.82 17.18
N PHE A 587 10.00 8.57 15.90
CA PHE A 587 10.89 8.89 14.78
C PHE A 587 11.20 10.38 14.67
N PHE A 588 10.26 11.27 15.00
CA PHE A 588 10.44 12.72 14.91
C PHE A 588 10.96 13.33 16.20
N THR A 589 10.37 12.99 17.34
CA THR A 589 10.65 13.65 18.62
C THR A 589 11.78 13.01 19.43
N GLY A 590 12.10 11.74 19.18
CA GLY A 590 13.06 10.98 19.97
C GLY A 590 12.56 10.54 21.35
N LEU A 591 11.26 10.72 21.68
CA LEU A 591 10.68 10.21 22.93
C LEU A 591 10.66 8.69 22.94
N ILE A 592 11.12 8.10 24.06
CA ILE A 592 11.08 6.65 24.30
C ILE A 592 9.79 6.30 25.04
N TYR A 593 9.11 5.27 24.59
CA TYR A 593 7.90 4.71 25.19
C TYR A 593 8.11 3.27 25.62
N HIS A 594 7.53 2.91 26.77
CA HIS A 594 7.37 1.52 27.20
C HIS A 594 6.05 0.97 26.66
N GLY A 595 6.11 -0.11 25.88
CA GLY A 595 4.96 -0.78 25.31
C GLY A 595 4.24 -1.73 26.28
N GLY A 596 3.31 -2.53 25.75
CA GLY A 596 2.38 -3.39 26.48
C GLY A 596 1.17 -2.62 27.01
N ARG A 597 0.75 -1.55 26.35
CA ARG A 597 -0.35 -0.69 26.80
C ARG A 597 -1.03 0.07 25.66
N MET A 598 -2.30 0.41 25.89
CA MET A 598 -2.99 1.46 25.12
C MET A 598 -2.53 2.83 25.60
N ILE A 599 -2.30 3.74 24.67
CA ILE A 599 -1.91 5.12 24.95
C ILE A 599 -2.51 6.06 23.89
N ASN A 600 -2.86 7.29 24.29
CA ASN A 600 -3.12 8.34 23.33
C ASN A 600 -1.80 9.11 23.09
N LEU A 601 -1.39 9.19 21.84
CA LEU A 601 -0.25 9.99 21.41
C LEU A 601 -0.72 11.31 20.85
N PHE A 602 -0.08 12.41 21.27
CA PHE A 602 -0.46 13.76 20.89
C PHE A 602 0.67 14.44 20.12
N ARG A 603 0.35 15.01 18.94
CA ARG A 603 1.33 15.76 18.13
C ARG A 603 0.73 17.08 17.65
N ASN A 604 1.55 18.11 17.61
CA ASN A 604 1.24 19.33 16.89
C ASN A 604 1.00 19.05 15.40
N VAL A 605 0.65 20.04 14.60
CA VAL A 605 0.35 19.83 13.17
C VAL A 605 1.55 19.39 12.35
N GLU A 606 2.77 19.60 12.83
CA GLU A 606 4.00 19.26 12.09
C GLU A 606 4.27 17.76 12.00
N HIS A 607 3.77 16.97 12.96
CA HIS A 607 4.06 15.53 13.02
C HIS A 607 2.83 14.66 13.28
N ILE A 608 2.97 13.38 12.91
CA ILE A 608 2.13 12.27 13.36
C ILE A 608 2.99 11.27 14.14
N PRO A 609 2.41 10.43 15.00
CA PRO A 609 3.16 9.35 15.64
C PRO A 609 3.68 8.32 14.62
N VAL A 610 5.01 8.24 14.51
CA VAL A 610 5.75 7.20 13.79
C VAL A 610 6.79 6.66 14.74
N LEU A 611 6.70 5.37 15.06
CA LEU A 611 7.50 4.76 16.10
C LEU A 611 8.44 3.70 15.54
N MET A 612 9.72 3.75 15.92
CA MET A 612 10.70 2.70 15.64
C MET A 612 10.70 1.69 16.79
N LYS A 613 10.63 0.39 16.47
CA LYS A 613 10.80 -0.66 17.48
C LYS A 613 12.26 -0.73 18.00
N ALA A 614 12.48 -1.26 19.20
CA ALA A 614 13.81 -1.55 19.70
C ALA A 614 14.61 -2.43 18.71
N GLY A 615 15.83 -2.01 18.36
CA GLY A 615 16.68 -2.67 17.36
C GLY A 615 16.37 -2.32 15.90
N ALA A 616 15.43 -1.41 15.64
CA ALA A 616 15.09 -0.99 14.29
C ALA A 616 16.26 -0.31 13.57
N ILE A 617 16.39 -0.61 12.27
CA ILE A 617 17.36 0.01 11.36
C ILE A 617 16.58 0.40 10.10
N VAL A 618 16.50 1.69 9.81
CA VAL A 618 15.74 2.24 8.69
C VAL A 618 16.70 2.93 7.72
N PRO A 619 17.11 2.26 6.62
CA PRO A 619 17.93 2.89 5.59
C PRO A 619 17.08 3.81 4.71
N MET A 620 17.60 5.01 4.48
CA MET A 620 16.97 6.06 3.69
C MET A 620 17.97 6.66 2.70
N GLN A 621 17.48 7.32 1.67
CA GLN A 621 18.27 8.22 0.87
C GLN A 621 18.50 9.52 1.65
N ASN A 622 19.74 10.04 1.63
CA ASN A 622 20.00 11.38 2.15
C ASN A 622 19.47 12.43 1.16
N MET A 623 18.53 13.25 1.60
CA MET A 623 17.83 14.26 0.79
C MET A 623 18.45 15.66 0.89
N GLU A 624 19.70 15.79 1.36
CA GLU A 624 20.43 17.08 1.33
C GLU A 624 20.68 17.60 -0.09
N THR A 625 20.61 16.71 -1.10
CA THR A 625 20.67 17.08 -2.52
C THR A 625 19.36 16.66 -3.18
N PHE A 626 18.67 17.62 -3.78
CA PHE A 626 17.42 17.39 -4.50
C PHE A 626 17.64 16.50 -5.74
N SER A 627 16.70 15.57 -5.97
CA SER A 627 16.58 14.82 -7.22
C SER A 627 15.21 14.16 -7.33
N ASN A 628 14.61 14.18 -8.51
CA ASN A 628 13.44 13.35 -8.84
C ASN A 628 13.82 11.89 -9.06
N SER A 629 15.11 11.62 -9.30
CA SER A 629 15.61 10.27 -9.57
C SER A 629 15.41 9.34 -8.39
N VAL A 630 14.93 8.16 -8.66
CA VAL A 630 14.77 7.05 -7.70
C VAL A 630 15.84 5.97 -7.86
N ALA A 631 16.93 6.27 -8.55
CA ALA A 631 18.09 5.37 -8.68
C ALA A 631 18.69 5.06 -7.31
N ASN A 632 19.48 3.98 -7.23
CA ASN A 632 20.16 3.61 -5.99
C ASN A 632 21.09 4.76 -5.54
N PRO A 633 20.89 5.31 -4.33
CA PRO A 633 21.54 6.55 -3.91
C PRO A 633 23.04 6.35 -3.61
N SER A 634 23.84 7.36 -3.93
CA SER A 634 25.25 7.46 -3.50
C SER A 634 25.39 8.04 -2.10
N ALA A 635 24.39 8.74 -1.58
CA ALA A 635 24.34 9.27 -0.22
C ALA A 635 23.17 8.65 0.55
N MET A 636 23.49 7.95 1.63
CA MET A 636 22.52 7.23 2.47
C MET A 636 22.41 7.88 3.84
N GLU A 637 21.20 7.85 4.40
CA GLU A 637 20.92 8.14 5.81
C GLU A 637 20.33 6.87 6.46
N VAL A 638 20.84 6.47 7.63
CA VAL A 638 20.37 5.26 8.31
C VAL A 638 19.98 5.61 9.74
N HIS A 639 18.70 5.46 10.06
CA HIS A 639 18.20 5.64 11.42
C HIS A 639 18.25 4.34 12.20
N VAL A 640 18.80 4.38 13.41
CA VAL A 640 18.99 3.22 14.27
C VAL A 640 18.41 3.50 15.65
N PHE A 641 17.53 2.63 16.17
CA PHE A 641 17.14 2.67 17.58
C PHE A 641 17.86 1.55 18.36
N PRO A 642 19.00 1.86 19.00
CA PRO A 642 19.92 0.86 19.54
C PRO A 642 19.50 0.34 20.92
N ALA A 643 18.21 0.16 21.20
CA ALA A 643 17.68 -0.34 22.46
C ALA A 643 17.94 -1.84 22.69
N LYS A 644 18.08 -2.60 21.60
CA LYS A 644 18.52 -4.01 21.59
C LYS A 644 19.29 -4.27 20.30
N ASP A 645 19.85 -5.48 20.17
CA ASP A 645 20.47 -5.95 18.92
C ASP A 645 19.47 -5.93 17.79
N GLY A 646 19.92 -5.60 16.58
CA GLY A 646 19.10 -5.49 15.40
C GLY A 646 19.87 -5.77 14.13
N SER A 647 19.14 -6.12 13.08
CA SER A 647 19.68 -6.31 11.73
C SER A 647 18.67 -5.91 10.68
N PHE A 648 19.16 -5.44 9.54
CA PHE A 648 18.37 -5.13 8.37
C PHE A 648 19.17 -5.43 7.11
N THR A 649 18.58 -6.04 6.11
CA THR A 649 19.19 -6.25 4.80
C THR A 649 18.56 -5.31 3.81
N LEU A 650 19.34 -4.36 3.30
CA LEU A 650 18.96 -3.47 2.20
C LEU A 650 19.08 -4.22 0.88
N TRP A 651 17.99 -4.37 0.16
CA TRP A 651 17.93 -5.00 -1.15
C TRP A 651 17.75 -3.97 -2.25
N GLU A 652 18.56 -4.08 -3.30
CA GLU A 652 18.60 -3.13 -4.41
C GLU A 652 18.82 -3.86 -5.74
N ASP A 653 18.14 -3.41 -6.79
CA ASP A 653 18.37 -3.83 -8.19
C ASP A 653 18.41 -2.58 -9.09
N ASP A 654 18.19 -2.69 -10.39
CA ASP A 654 18.11 -1.55 -11.30
C ASP A 654 16.79 -0.75 -11.20
N GLY A 655 15.76 -1.35 -10.57
CA GLY A 655 14.46 -0.71 -10.31
C GLY A 655 13.39 -0.96 -11.37
N ASP A 656 13.69 -1.54 -12.52
CA ASP A 656 12.74 -1.68 -13.65
C ASP A 656 12.91 -2.96 -14.49
N THR A 657 13.90 -3.81 -14.22
CA THR A 657 14.04 -5.11 -14.92
C THR A 657 12.81 -5.98 -14.67
N PRO A 658 12.19 -6.55 -15.75
CA PRO A 658 10.93 -7.30 -15.62
C PRO A 658 11.08 -8.61 -14.84
N GLU A 659 12.23 -9.29 -14.95
CA GLU A 659 12.48 -10.53 -14.24
C GLU A 659 12.98 -10.27 -12.82
N ASP A 660 12.22 -10.73 -11.83
CA ASP A 660 12.66 -10.75 -10.44
C ASP A 660 13.51 -12.00 -10.16
N ALA A 661 14.73 -12.03 -10.71
CA ALA A 661 15.71 -13.10 -10.49
C ALA A 661 16.72 -12.71 -9.40
N ASP A 662 17.15 -13.68 -8.58
CA ASP A 662 18.12 -13.42 -7.50
C ASP A 662 19.44 -12.84 -8.02
N ALA A 663 19.84 -13.18 -9.24
CA ALA A 663 21.04 -12.66 -9.89
C ALA A 663 20.96 -11.14 -10.20
N ASN A 664 19.79 -10.53 -10.22
CA ASN A 664 19.60 -9.10 -10.48
C ASN A 664 19.82 -8.24 -9.23
N TRP A 665 19.82 -8.85 -8.05
CA TRP A 665 19.86 -8.14 -6.78
C TRP A 665 21.26 -7.98 -6.22
N ALA A 666 21.51 -6.78 -5.67
CA ALA A 666 22.56 -6.51 -4.70
C ALA A 666 21.95 -6.38 -3.32
N PHE A 667 22.74 -6.63 -2.28
CA PHE A 667 22.33 -6.41 -0.90
C PHE A 667 23.45 -5.93 -0.01
N THR A 668 23.08 -5.14 1.00
CA THR A 668 23.97 -4.65 2.06
C THR A 668 23.35 -4.96 3.42
N GLU A 669 24.06 -5.67 4.28
CA GLU A 669 23.61 -5.99 5.63
C GLU A 669 24.01 -4.90 6.62
N PHE A 670 23.07 -4.48 7.45
CA PHE A 670 23.30 -3.64 8.61
C PHE A 670 23.08 -4.46 9.86
N THR A 671 24.01 -4.35 10.84
CA THR A 671 23.85 -5.00 12.13
C THR A 671 24.20 -4.05 13.26
N PHE A 672 23.45 -4.11 14.35
CA PHE A 672 23.76 -3.46 15.61
C PHE A 672 23.85 -4.52 16.69
N THR A 673 24.97 -4.56 17.43
CA THR A 673 25.22 -5.52 18.52
C THR A 673 25.68 -4.81 19.77
N ARG A 674 25.22 -5.30 20.94
CA ARG A 674 25.52 -4.76 22.28
C ARG A 674 26.34 -5.72 23.15
N GLU A 675 26.83 -6.82 22.62
CA GLU A 675 27.57 -7.83 23.34
C GLU A 675 28.88 -7.26 23.96
N ILE A 676 30.00 -7.93 23.83
CA ILE A 676 31.28 -7.55 24.45
C ILE A 676 31.72 -6.13 24.04
N THR A 677 31.41 -5.71 22.81
CA THR A 677 31.70 -4.37 22.29
C THR A 677 30.48 -3.86 21.53
N THR A 678 29.90 -2.73 21.96
CA THR A 678 28.78 -2.10 21.24
C THR A 678 29.27 -1.56 19.91
N ARG A 679 28.64 -2.02 18.81
CA ARG A 679 29.01 -1.60 17.45
C ARG A 679 27.80 -1.60 16.50
N PHE A 680 27.89 -0.72 15.54
CA PHE A 680 27.08 -0.77 14.32
C PHE A 680 27.97 -1.14 13.14
N GLN A 681 27.51 -2.00 12.27
CA GLN A 681 28.28 -2.51 11.15
C GLN A 681 27.49 -2.36 9.85
N ILE A 682 28.15 -1.88 8.80
CA ILE A 682 27.68 -1.90 7.42
C ILE A 682 28.51 -2.96 6.71
N GLY A 683 27.87 -4.05 6.30
CA GLY A 683 28.52 -5.15 5.56
C GLY A 683 28.99 -4.73 4.18
N LYS A 684 29.87 -5.54 3.61
CA LYS A 684 30.23 -5.39 2.18
C LYS A 684 29.01 -5.63 1.32
N ALA A 685 28.78 -4.76 0.33
CA ALA A 685 27.76 -5.04 -0.66
C ALA A 685 28.06 -6.35 -1.40
N SER A 686 27.04 -7.13 -1.65
CA SER A 686 27.14 -8.46 -2.27
C SER A 686 26.08 -8.62 -3.36
N GLY A 687 26.21 -9.64 -4.21
CA GLY A 687 25.31 -9.88 -5.33
C GLY A 687 25.67 -9.08 -6.58
N ASN A 688 24.71 -8.50 -7.28
CA ASN A 688 24.92 -7.72 -8.50
C ASN A 688 25.39 -6.30 -8.21
N LEU A 689 26.68 -6.11 -8.02
CA LEU A 689 27.24 -4.79 -7.70
C LEU A 689 27.14 -3.78 -8.85
N ALA A 690 26.81 -4.22 -10.08
CA ALA A 690 26.69 -3.33 -11.22
C ALA A 690 25.51 -2.34 -11.11
N VAL A 691 24.50 -2.68 -10.29
CA VAL A 691 23.33 -1.83 -10.06
C VAL A 691 23.57 -0.77 -8.98
N LEU A 692 24.69 -0.83 -8.27
CA LEU A 692 25.02 0.08 -7.18
C LEU A 692 26.01 1.17 -7.63
N PRO A 693 26.01 2.35 -6.97
CA PRO A 693 27.13 3.28 -7.08
C PRO A 693 28.39 2.62 -6.52
N LYS A 694 29.56 2.95 -7.08
CA LYS A 694 30.85 2.34 -6.69
C LYS A 694 31.25 2.68 -5.24
N SER A 695 30.75 3.78 -4.73
CA SER A 695 31.02 4.28 -3.38
C SER A 695 29.79 4.98 -2.83
N ARG A 696 29.69 5.04 -1.50
CA ARG A 696 28.61 5.71 -0.77
C ARG A 696 29.14 6.55 0.37
N SER A 697 28.51 7.70 0.61
CA SER A 697 28.58 8.42 1.87
C SER A 697 27.45 7.97 2.80
N TRP A 698 27.67 8.02 4.10
CA TRP A 698 26.72 7.55 5.09
C TRP A 698 26.51 8.58 6.19
N LYS A 699 25.27 8.86 6.52
CA LYS A 699 24.83 9.60 7.68
C LYS A 699 24.08 8.65 8.61
N LEU A 700 24.70 8.25 9.71
CA LEU A 700 24.15 7.31 10.66
C LEU A 700 23.54 8.08 11.82
N VAL A 701 22.26 7.88 12.10
CA VAL A 701 21.51 8.60 13.14
C VAL A 701 21.08 7.61 14.22
N PHE A 702 21.75 7.65 15.37
CA PHE A 702 21.41 6.83 16.54
C PHE A 702 20.41 7.59 17.42
N ALA A 703 19.17 7.09 17.47
CA ALA A 703 18.05 7.75 18.13
C ALA A 703 18.03 7.49 19.63
N ALA A 704 17.66 8.52 20.40
CA ALA A 704 17.41 8.48 21.83
C ALA A 704 18.60 7.91 22.64
N VAL A 705 19.81 8.40 22.37
CA VAL A 705 21.04 7.96 23.02
C VAL A 705 21.73 9.11 23.71
N ASN A 706 22.57 8.78 24.70
CA ASN A 706 23.51 9.74 25.30
C ASN A 706 24.71 9.95 24.37
N PRO A 707 25.34 11.14 24.39
CA PRO A 707 26.58 11.37 23.64
C PRO A 707 27.67 10.44 24.12
N THR A 708 28.42 9.85 23.19
CA THR A 708 29.54 8.95 23.50
C THR A 708 30.63 9.05 22.43
N GLY A 709 31.83 8.59 22.76
CA GLY A 709 32.95 8.51 21.84
C GLY A 709 32.72 7.45 20.75
N VAL A 710 33.13 7.76 19.52
CA VAL A 710 32.94 6.90 18.35
C VAL A 710 34.28 6.63 17.67
N VAL A 711 34.56 5.38 17.33
CA VAL A 711 35.70 4.97 16.51
C VAL A 711 35.18 4.26 15.27
N VAL A 712 35.61 4.73 14.09
CA VAL A 712 35.16 4.17 12.83
C VAL A 712 36.31 3.56 12.05
N THR A 713 36.09 2.39 11.47
CA THR A 713 37.04 1.71 10.60
C THR A 713 36.35 1.24 9.31
N ALA A 714 37.12 1.21 8.21
CA ALA A 714 36.74 0.57 6.97
C ALA A 714 37.77 -0.53 6.66
N ASP A 715 37.36 -1.79 6.56
CA ASP A 715 38.25 -2.97 6.47
C ASP A 715 39.39 -2.91 7.51
N GLN A 716 39.04 -2.61 8.77
CA GLN A 716 39.95 -2.44 9.90
C GLN A 716 40.90 -1.22 9.84
N ALA A 717 40.93 -0.49 8.73
CA ALA A 717 41.71 0.76 8.65
C ALA A 717 40.91 1.94 9.23
N PRO A 718 41.51 2.84 10.00
CA PRO A 718 40.81 4.01 10.53
C PRO A 718 40.12 4.82 9.45
N LEU A 719 38.86 5.19 9.68
CA LEU A 719 38.08 6.06 8.80
C LEU A 719 37.69 7.32 9.58
N GLN A 720 37.97 8.50 9.01
CA GLN A 720 37.59 9.75 9.63
C GLN A 720 36.10 9.95 9.55
N ALA A 721 35.46 10.26 10.69
CA ALA A 721 34.02 10.54 10.77
C ALA A 721 33.78 11.92 11.38
N LYS A 722 32.71 12.58 11.00
CA LYS A 722 32.21 13.78 11.67
C LYS A 722 31.09 13.33 12.63
N VAL A 723 31.21 13.67 13.90
CA VAL A 723 30.26 13.29 14.93
C VAL A 723 29.59 14.54 15.49
N SER A 724 28.25 14.52 15.55
CA SER A 724 27.45 15.59 16.14
C SER A 724 26.36 15.00 17.05
N TYR A 725 25.89 15.81 17.98
CA TYR A 725 24.84 15.41 18.93
C TYR A 725 23.77 16.50 19.04
N ASP A 726 22.54 16.10 18.76
CA ASP A 726 21.39 16.95 19.00
C ASP A 726 20.78 16.64 20.36
N ARG A 727 20.78 17.64 21.25
CA ARG A 727 20.25 17.51 22.60
C ARG A 727 18.73 17.50 22.66
N ALA A 728 18.09 18.18 21.73
CA ALA A 728 16.63 18.30 21.73
C ALA A 728 15.97 16.96 21.45
N THR A 729 16.49 16.18 20.50
CA THR A 729 15.99 14.86 20.12
C THR A 729 16.83 13.68 20.65
N SER A 730 17.90 13.97 21.41
CA SER A 730 18.86 12.97 21.90
C SER A 730 19.44 12.09 20.79
N ARG A 731 19.82 12.69 19.65
CA ARG A 731 20.37 11.98 18.48
C ARG A 731 21.87 12.16 18.39
N LEU A 732 22.56 11.03 18.23
CA LEU A 732 23.98 11.00 17.88
C LEU A 732 24.08 10.72 16.37
N THR A 733 24.66 11.66 15.63
CA THR A 733 24.86 11.54 14.18
C THR A 733 26.34 11.31 13.88
N VAL A 734 26.60 10.30 13.03
CA VAL A 734 27.96 9.95 12.56
C VAL A 734 27.95 10.04 11.04
N GLU A 735 28.58 11.07 10.49
CA GLU A 735 28.73 11.26 9.06
C GLU A 735 30.06 10.66 8.57
N LEU A 736 29.99 9.79 7.58
CA LEU A 736 31.14 9.08 7.00
C LEU A 736 31.41 9.58 5.59
N PRO A 737 32.66 9.77 5.21
CA PRO A 737 33.02 10.18 3.86
C PRO A 737 32.67 9.05 2.87
N GLU A 738 32.69 9.41 1.60
CA GLU A 738 32.51 8.49 0.51
C GLU A 738 33.46 7.30 0.61
N THR A 739 32.90 6.09 0.68
CA THR A 739 33.61 4.83 0.92
C THR A 739 33.14 3.79 -0.09
N ALA A 740 34.07 3.02 -0.67
CA ALA A 740 33.76 1.96 -1.63
C ALA A 740 32.81 0.93 -1.01
N ILE A 741 31.77 0.53 -1.75
CA ILE A 741 30.71 -0.40 -1.29
C ILE A 741 31.23 -1.80 -0.95
N GLU A 742 32.40 -2.18 -1.45
CA GLU A 742 33.08 -3.45 -1.19
C GLU A 742 33.79 -3.50 0.16
N LYS A 743 33.82 -2.36 0.89
CA LYS A 743 34.42 -2.28 2.22
C LYS A 743 33.39 -2.47 3.31
N GLU A 744 33.77 -3.26 4.32
CA GLU A 744 33.03 -3.33 5.57
C GLU A 744 33.33 -2.10 6.42
N ILE A 745 32.29 -1.42 6.92
CA ILE A 745 32.41 -0.29 7.83
C ILE A 745 31.96 -0.73 9.22
N SER A 746 32.78 -0.44 10.22
CA SER A 746 32.46 -0.70 11.63
C SER A 746 32.53 0.59 12.44
N VAL A 747 31.42 0.93 13.09
CA VAL A 747 31.26 2.06 14.01
C VAL A 747 31.25 1.50 15.43
N LEU A 748 32.33 1.71 16.16
CA LEU A 748 32.52 1.20 17.50
C LEU A 748 32.22 2.27 18.54
N PHE A 749 31.61 1.87 19.64
CA PHE A 749 31.32 2.69 20.80
C PHE A 749 32.14 2.14 22.01
N PRO A 750 33.40 2.57 22.20
CA PRO A 750 34.31 1.97 23.18
C PRO A 750 33.80 2.04 24.63
N GLU A 751 33.04 3.10 24.93
CA GLU A 751 32.42 3.31 26.27
C GLU A 751 31.00 2.75 26.35
N GLY A 752 30.55 2.06 25.26
CA GLY A 752 29.20 1.63 25.11
C GLY A 752 28.26 2.73 24.57
N LEU A 753 27.02 2.36 24.26
CA LEU A 753 25.97 3.27 23.82
C LEU A 753 24.76 3.08 24.75
N THR A 754 24.46 4.10 25.56
CA THR A 754 23.34 4.07 26.50
C THR A 754 22.16 4.89 25.99
N LEU A 755 20.96 4.44 26.31
CA LEU A 755 19.75 5.22 25.99
C LEU A 755 19.71 6.49 26.85
N ALA A 756 19.26 7.58 26.24
CA ALA A 756 18.98 8.82 26.94
C ALA A 756 17.66 8.70 27.73
N GLU A 757 17.58 9.39 28.84
CA GLU A 757 16.29 9.60 29.51
C GLU A 757 15.48 10.65 28.75
N ASN A 758 14.15 10.48 28.72
CA ASN A 758 13.27 11.47 28.14
C ASN A 758 13.41 12.82 28.85
N ASN A 759 13.67 13.89 28.11
CA ASN A 759 13.71 15.25 28.66
C ASN A 759 12.29 15.78 28.87
N LEU A 760 11.65 15.36 29.97
CA LEU A 760 10.25 15.69 30.27
C LEU A 760 10.00 17.21 30.36
N THR A 761 10.97 17.95 30.89
CA THR A 761 10.85 19.40 31.06
C THR A 761 10.83 20.12 29.72
N GLU A 762 11.71 19.77 28.80
CA GLU A 762 11.78 20.34 27.46
C GLU A 762 10.51 19.99 26.66
N ARG A 763 10.10 18.73 26.66
CA ARG A 763 8.87 18.29 25.99
C ARG A 763 7.62 18.98 26.54
N CYS A 764 7.58 19.21 27.85
CA CYS A 764 6.51 19.97 28.47
C CYS A 764 6.53 21.44 28.02
N TYR A 765 7.70 22.06 27.87
CA TYR A 765 7.82 23.42 27.35
C TYR A 765 7.32 23.53 25.91
N GLU A 766 7.77 22.65 25.03
CA GLU A 766 7.34 22.58 23.61
C GLU A 766 5.81 22.41 23.46
N LEU A 767 5.19 21.61 24.33
CA LEU A 767 3.73 21.45 24.37
C LEU A 767 3.03 22.73 24.83
N LEU A 768 3.56 23.38 25.87
CA LEU A 768 2.94 24.55 26.49
C LEU A 768 3.11 25.82 25.66
N GLU A 769 4.22 25.95 24.93
CA GLU A 769 4.52 27.17 24.17
C GLU A 769 3.37 27.58 23.25
N PRO A 770 2.86 26.72 22.33
CA PRO A 770 1.75 27.07 21.43
C PRO A 770 0.36 27.01 22.09
N ALA A 771 0.23 26.35 23.25
CA ALA A 771 -1.07 26.15 23.90
C ALA A 771 -1.78 27.48 24.22
N GLN A 772 -3.08 27.55 23.98
CA GLN A 772 -3.90 28.75 24.15
C GLN A 772 -4.48 28.84 25.57
N ILE A 773 -3.58 28.98 26.55
CA ILE A 773 -3.90 29.15 27.99
C ILE A 773 -3.12 30.30 28.58
N GLY A 774 -3.55 30.79 29.74
CA GLY A 774 -2.90 31.95 30.42
C GLY A 774 -1.43 31.63 30.77
N TYR A 775 -0.56 32.64 30.62
CA TYR A 775 0.88 32.52 30.90
C TYR A 775 1.18 32.03 32.31
N ASP A 776 0.43 32.50 33.33
CA ASP A 776 0.60 32.08 34.73
C ASP A 776 0.28 30.60 34.90
N LEU A 777 -0.69 30.06 34.15
CA LEU A 777 -1.02 28.65 34.16
C LEU A 777 0.08 27.84 33.48
N LYS A 778 0.62 28.31 32.32
CA LYS A 778 1.79 27.67 31.68
C LYS A 778 2.96 27.59 32.67
N SER A 779 3.32 28.69 33.31
CA SER A 779 4.41 28.76 34.26
C SER A 779 4.19 27.81 35.45
N ARG A 780 2.96 27.72 35.95
CA ARG A 780 2.59 26.81 37.04
C ARG A 780 2.73 25.35 36.63
N ILE A 781 2.23 24.95 35.45
CA ILE A 781 2.37 23.59 34.91
C ILE A 781 3.84 23.24 34.75
N TYR A 782 4.60 24.13 34.10
CA TYR A 782 6.02 23.95 33.84
C TYR A 782 6.82 23.79 35.16
N GLY A 783 6.59 24.65 36.14
CA GLY A 783 7.20 24.55 37.44
C GLY A 783 6.87 23.25 38.17
N LEU A 784 5.64 22.77 38.15
CA LEU A 784 5.25 21.47 38.69
C LEU A 784 6.02 20.30 38.04
N VAL A 785 6.20 20.34 36.71
CA VAL A 785 6.98 19.30 36.00
C VAL A 785 8.48 19.37 36.36
N GLN A 786 9.03 20.57 36.46
CA GLN A 786 10.41 20.75 36.89
C GLN A 786 10.67 20.23 38.30
N GLU A 787 9.75 20.48 39.25
CA GLU A 787 9.90 20.11 40.65
C GLU A 787 9.60 18.63 40.92
N GLN A 788 8.61 18.04 40.25
CA GLN A 788 8.05 16.74 40.57
C GLN A 788 8.35 15.66 39.53
N GLY A 789 8.78 16.06 38.30
CA GLY A 789 9.02 15.15 37.19
C GLY A 789 7.77 14.31 36.90
N ARG A 790 7.90 13.00 36.76
CA ARG A 790 6.79 12.06 36.50
C ARG A 790 5.68 12.09 37.57
N ASN A 791 5.97 12.51 38.78
CA ASN A 791 4.98 12.59 39.88
C ASN A 791 4.05 13.81 39.77
N ALA A 792 4.31 14.74 38.86
CA ALA A 792 3.49 15.93 38.63
C ALA A 792 2.05 15.62 38.23
N ILE A 793 1.75 14.43 37.69
CA ILE A 793 0.41 14.04 37.17
C ILE A 793 -0.70 14.34 38.19
N ALA A 794 -0.52 13.97 39.46
CA ALA A 794 -1.53 14.19 40.48
C ALA A 794 -1.76 15.69 40.75
N SER A 795 -0.70 16.51 40.75
CA SER A 795 -0.77 17.95 40.91
C SER A 795 -1.41 18.64 39.71
N LEU A 796 -1.13 18.15 38.50
CA LEU A 796 -1.69 18.64 37.24
C LEU A 796 -3.19 18.30 37.12
N ALA A 797 -3.62 17.14 37.58
CA ALA A 797 -5.04 16.74 37.61
C ALA A 797 -5.88 17.69 38.47
N ALA A 798 -5.29 18.28 39.51
CA ALA A 798 -5.98 19.25 40.38
C ALA A 798 -6.17 20.64 39.73
N LEU A 799 -5.54 20.94 38.59
CA LEU A 799 -5.64 22.22 37.89
C LEU A 799 -6.84 22.35 36.95
N SER A 800 -7.67 21.30 36.80
CA SER A 800 -8.82 21.29 35.90
C SER A 800 -8.46 21.73 34.46
N LEU A 801 -7.38 21.21 33.94
CA LEU A 801 -6.88 21.52 32.59
C LEU A 801 -7.86 21.05 31.51
N ASN A 802 -7.71 21.63 30.31
CA ASN A 802 -8.33 21.09 29.10
C ASN A 802 -7.93 19.62 28.93
N GLU A 803 -8.85 18.75 28.47
CA GLU A 803 -8.67 17.31 28.40
C GLU A 803 -7.49 16.92 27.50
N ALA A 804 -7.37 17.54 26.33
CA ALA A 804 -6.27 17.25 25.39
C ALA A 804 -4.91 17.70 25.97
N LEU A 805 -4.87 18.87 26.63
CA LEU A 805 -3.65 19.36 27.26
C LEU A 805 -3.22 18.43 28.41
N PHE A 806 -4.17 18.04 29.26
CA PHE A 806 -3.87 17.10 30.34
C PHE A 806 -3.43 15.73 29.80
N GLY A 807 -4.11 15.22 28.76
CA GLY A 807 -3.74 13.98 28.10
C GLY A 807 -2.32 14.01 27.51
N ALA A 808 -1.95 15.10 26.83
CA ALA A 808 -0.62 15.29 26.26
C ALA A 808 0.47 15.39 27.34
N LEU A 809 0.17 16.07 28.46
CA LEU A 809 1.08 16.09 29.63
C LEU A 809 1.25 14.66 30.23
N CYS A 810 0.15 13.91 30.36
CA CYS A 810 0.22 12.52 30.83
C CYS A 810 1.04 11.64 29.88
N GLU A 811 0.88 11.78 28.56
CA GLU A 811 1.73 11.09 27.58
C GLU A 811 3.21 11.34 27.87
N ILE A 812 3.62 12.60 27.90
CA ILE A 812 5.02 12.99 28.14
C ILE A 812 5.53 12.40 29.46
N LEU A 813 4.76 12.54 30.54
CA LEU A 813 5.18 12.13 31.88
C LEU A 813 5.19 10.59 32.08
N THR A 814 4.48 9.84 31.24
CA THR A 814 4.44 8.37 31.30
C THR A 814 5.22 7.68 30.17
N ALA A 815 5.81 8.45 29.27
CA ALA A 815 6.63 7.95 28.17
C ALA A 815 7.88 7.18 28.64
#